data_aa432fe72b6dc86e61ff4f56b8f6d108
#
_entry.id   aa432fe72b6dc86e61ff4f56b8f6d108
#
_cell.length_a   1.000
_cell.length_b   1.000
_cell.length_c   1.000
_cell.angle_alpha   90.00
_cell.angle_beta   90.00
_cell.angle_gamma   90.00
#
_symmetry.space_group_name_H-M   'P 1'
#
loop_
_entity.id
_entity.type
_entity.pdbx_description
1 polymer ?
#
loop_
_entity_poly.entity_id
_entity_poly.type
_entity_poly.pdbx_seq_one_letter_code
_entity_poly.pdbx_strand_id
1 'polypeptide(L)'
;MPRLRLPAFFHAPLSLSRRARLYFGLVLLVLVFVPLIVASSRWLHASRIDLTTDRLYTLTPGTLKIVGSLKRPLRLTLYFSEHATRDLPQLRSYEQRVREMLQEMVARSHGHVRLQIIDPVPYSDDEASAQGSGLTAANGGSNGERVFFGLAGSAMTTDGDAGDEHASERSLSIAFFDPSREAFLEYDIARLLYELNQAKKPLIGVISSLPVNGNAALNEQPWAVMQQLAQLFDVRMLAADQLEKIDDKLKVVLLINPKQLSTDAQYAIDQYVLRGGHLVVFVDPDAELDSASYAAGVASPAGRSSNLPRLFAAWGVSYSPDKIVLDRSRALQIELAGSSFNHPAMLGLGDQELNRNDAVTASLQRINVSTIGYFDLTPTAHTRLIPLLQSSADAEVLPTQRVLDASGDPTQLLQNYKPDNAHYVLAARLRGTFDSAFPERAGENGHLAHSAPNTEVILVADTDLLSDRLWVEQQTVLGQTMMRIFANNGDFVTNLVDNLSGSSALLSIRGRSTSQRPFTRVQALRNVADQKFLQKEQELEQELADTRRRLDELQPVKGDRSSTVTAEQRREIEQFRQRQLVINKELRDVQHQLNAEIDVLGLRLKVINIVLVPGLVVLFGLLYGWRRSRRSQRRR
;
A
#
# COMPACT_ATOMS: atom_id res chain seq x y z
N MET A 1 9.76 28.96 75.59
CA MET A 1 9.10 28.66 74.30
C MET A 1 7.70 29.27 74.34
N PRO A 2 7.41 30.36 73.66
CA PRO A 2 6.12 31.00 73.67
C PRO A 2 5.17 30.31 72.68
N ARG A 3 3.99 29.90 73.11
CA ARG A 3 2.88 29.36 72.32
C ARG A 3 2.27 30.52 71.53
N LEU A 4 2.39 30.44 70.18
CA LEU A 4 1.65 31.29 69.26
C LEU A 4 0.16 30.95 69.31
N ARG A 5 -0.64 31.87 69.83
CA ARG A 5 -2.11 31.86 69.76
C ARG A 5 -2.52 32.38 68.41
N LEU A 6 -3.07 31.51 67.52
CA LEU A 6 -3.77 31.89 66.30
C LEU A 6 -5.05 32.70 66.68
N PRO A 7 -5.34 33.82 65.99
CA PRO A 7 -6.53 34.58 66.21
C PRO A 7 -7.75 33.84 65.68
N ALA A 8 -8.75 33.69 66.58
CA ALA A 8 -10.08 33.17 66.25
C ALA A 8 -10.89 34.21 65.48
N PHE A 9 -10.68 34.25 64.14
CA PHE A 9 -11.54 34.99 63.21
C PHE A 9 -12.22 33.97 62.31
N PHE A 10 -13.38 33.48 62.76
CA PHE A 10 -14.38 32.88 61.81
C PHE A 10 -15.53 32.29 62.62
N HIS A 11 -16.26 33.11 63.37
CA HIS A 11 -17.59 32.74 63.87
C HIS A 11 -18.51 33.97 63.83
N ALA A 12 -18.92 34.39 62.62
CA ALA A 12 -20.13 35.15 62.44
C ALA A 12 -21.12 34.25 61.68
N PRO A 13 -22.27 33.85 62.25
CA PRO A 13 -23.29 33.14 61.52
C PRO A 13 -23.94 34.13 60.54
N LEU A 14 -23.50 34.17 59.27
CA LEU A 14 -24.23 34.80 58.20
C LEU A 14 -25.59 34.09 58.09
N SER A 15 -26.63 34.68 58.65
CA SER A 15 -28.04 34.25 58.55
C SER A 15 -28.56 34.60 57.12
N LEU A 16 -27.94 34.00 56.09
CA LEU A 16 -28.38 34.10 54.74
C LEU A 16 -29.67 33.29 54.54
N SER A 17 -30.72 33.93 53.96
CA SER A 17 -31.96 33.26 53.61
C SER A 17 -31.66 32.00 52.77
N ARG A 18 -32.54 30.98 52.80
CA ARG A 18 -32.34 29.73 52.02
C ARG A 18 -32.04 30.00 50.54
N ARG A 19 -32.66 31.04 49.96
CA ARG A 19 -32.42 31.47 48.57
C ARG A 19 -31.03 32.08 48.37
N ALA A 20 -30.57 32.93 49.26
CA ALA A 20 -29.24 33.55 49.21
C ALA A 20 -28.12 32.51 49.38
N ARG A 21 -28.28 31.47 50.18
CA ARG A 21 -27.35 30.33 50.28
C ARG A 21 -27.28 29.50 48.99
N LEU A 22 -28.39 29.30 48.30
CA LEU A 22 -28.44 28.63 47.01
C LEU A 22 -27.71 29.44 45.94
N TYR A 23 -27.96 30.75 45.82
CA TYR A 23 -27.28 31.62 44.86
C TYR A 23 -25.78 31.74 45.17
N PHE A 24 -25.40 31.87 46.44
CA PHE A 24 -23.99 31.89 46.84
C PHE A 24 -23.28 30.55 46.54
N GLY A 25 -23.93 29.42 46.77
CA GLY A 25 -23.43 28.10 46.44
C GLY A 25 -23.26 27.92 44.93
N LEU A 26 -24.19 28.44 44.11
CA LEU A 26 -24.15 28.38 42.67
C LEU A 26 -23.02 29.26 42.06
N VAL A 27 -22.88 30.49 42.63
CA VAL A 27 -21.79 31.40 42.25
C VAL A 27 -20.42 30.81 42.62
N LEU A 28 -20.30 30.23 43.82
CA LEU A 28 -19.09 29.59 44.29
C LEU A 28 -18.75 28.37 43.43
N LEU A 29 -19.73 27.57 43.02
CA LEU A 29 -19.56 26.43 42.15
C LEU A 29 -19.05 26.87 40.76
N VAL A 30 -19.60 27.93 40.16
CA VAL A 30 -19.14 28.52 38.92
C VAL A 30 -17.72 29.08 39.07
N LEU A 31 -17.42 29.76 40.17
CA LEU A 31 -16.12 30.35 40.48
C LEU A 31 -15.00 29.31 40.69
N VAL A 32 -15.35 28.11 41.12
CA VAL A 32 -14.42 26.99 41.26
C VAL A 32 -14.35 26.19 39.96
N PHE A 33 -15.48 26.01 39.27
CA PHE A 33 -15.56 25.17 38.06
C PHE A 33 -14.85 25.78 36.84
N VAL A 34 -14.98 27.10 36.63
CA VAL A 34 -14.33 27.79 35.51
C VAL A 34 -12.79 27.75 35.62
N PRO A 35 -12.17 28.08 36.76
CA PRO A 35 -10.72 27.91 36.92
C PRO A 35 -10.25 26.45 36.83
N LEU A 36 -11.07 25.50 37.30
CA LEU A 36 -10.76 24.08 37.18
C LEU A 36 -10.76 23.62 35.73
N ILE A 37 -11.72 24.09 34.92
CA ILE A 37 -11.72 23.82 33.46
C ILE A 37 -10.50 24.44 32.82
N VAL A 38 -10.17 25.69 33.09
CA VAL A 38 -9.02 26.39 32.54
C VAL A 38 -7.70 25.75 32.97
N ALA A 39 -7.58 25.36 34.24
CA ALA A 39 -6.41 24.64 34.74
C ALA A 39 -6.31 23.23 34.13
N SER A 40 -7.44 22.50 34.06
CA SER A 40 -7.54 21.19 33.43
C SER A 40 -7.17 21.27 31.94
N SER A 41 -7.68 22.26 31.21
CA SER A 41 -7.35 22.44 29.78
C SER A 41 -5.88 22.81 29.55
N ARG A 42 -5.21 23.50 30.47
CA ARG A 42 -3.79 23.85 30.37
C ARG A 42 -2.84 22.75 30.86
N TRP A 43 -3.19 22.04 31.91
CA TRP A 43 -2.29 21.05 32.53
C TRP A 43 -2.50 19.64 32.02
N LEU A 44 -3.70 19.29 31.57
CA LEU A 44 -4.02 17.95 31.04
C LEU A 44 -3.79 17.83 29.52
N HIS A 45 -3.42 18.91 28.82
CA HIS A 45 -3.05 18.81 27.39
C HIS A 45 -1.87 17.86 27.13
N ALA A 46 -0.98 17.69 28.10
CA ALA A 46 0.17 16.79 27.99
C ALA A 46 -0.11 15.35 28.46
N SER A 47 -1.27 15.09 29.09
CA SER A 47 -1.62 13.78 29.66
C SER A 47 -2.80 13.19 28.93
N ARG A 48 -2.63 12.89 27.62
CA ARG A 48 -3.61 12.13 26.85
C ARG A 48 -3.49 10.65 27.21
N ILE A 49 -4.55 10.09 27.77
CA ILE A 49 -4.68 8.63 27.94
C ILE A 49 -5.42 8.12 26.73
N ASP A 50 -4.71 7.40 25.89
CA ASP A 50 -5.30 6.74 24.72
C ASP A 50 -6.03 5.47 25.17
N LEU A 51 -7.36 5.54 25.15
CA LEU A 51 -8.27 4.44 25.55
C LEU A 51 -8.69 3.59 24.35
N THR A 52 -8.18 3.87 23.14
CA THR A 52 -8.48 3.06 21.98
C THR A 52 -7.80 1.69 22.11
N THR A 53 -8.45 0.64 21.62
CA THR A 53 -7.95 -0.75 21.73
C THR A 53 -6.55 -0.89 21.11
N ASP A 54 -6.25 -0.14 20.05
CA ASP A 54 -5.00 -0.24 19.27
C ASP A 54 -4.08 0.97 19.49
N ARG A 55 -4.36 1.80 20.52
CA ARG A 55 -3.60 3.01 20.85
C ARG A 55 -3.39 3.93 19.63
N LEU A 56 -4.45 4.19 18.90
CA LEU A 56 -4.44 4.88 17.61
C LEU A 56 -3.84 6.30 17.65
N TYR A 57 -3.89 6.96 18.81
CA TYR A 57 -3.41 8.33 19.02
C TYR A 57 -2.06 8.41 19.75
N THR A 58 -1.42 7.27 20.02
CA THR A 58 -0.09 7.21 20.66
C THR A 58 0.97 6.88 19.61
N LEU A 59 1.99 7.73 19.45
CA LEU A 59 3.07 7.48 18.49
C LEU A 59 3.87 6.22 18.85
N THR A 60 4.31 5.48 17.83
CA THR A 60 5.17 4.31 18.03
C THR A 60 6.56 4.72 18.56
N PRO A 61 7.29 3.80 19.23
CA PRO A 61 8.66 4.06 19.65
C PRO A 61 9.59 4.44 18.48
N GLY A 62 9.35 3.87 17.28
CA GLY A 62 10.07 4.23 16.07
C GLY A 62 9.86 5.68 15.66
N THR A 63 8.62 6.13 15.61
CA THR A 63 8.27 7.52 15.30
C THR A 63 8.85 8.49 16.34
N LEU A 64 8.73 8.17 17.62
CA LEU A 64 9.32 8.99 18.70
C LEU A 64 10.82 9.13 18.54
N LYS A 65 11.52 8.05 18.15
CA LYS A 65 12.97 8.09 17.89
C LYS A 65 13.31 8.96 16.69
N ILE A 66 12.52 8.89 15.61
CA ILE A 66 12.73 9.73 14.41
C ILE A 66 12.51 11.20 14.76
N VAL A 67 11.35 11.52 15.34
CA VAL A 67 10.97 12.90 15.67
C VAL A 67 11.93 13.52 16.70
N GLY A 68 12.38 12.74 17.69
CA GLY A 68 13.36 13.18 18.70
C GLY A 68 14.79 13.30 18.19
N SER A 69 15.12 12.70 17.04
CA SER A 69 16.46 12.74 16.42
C SER A 69 16.59 13.79 15.30
N LEU A 70 15.58 14.60 15.08
CA LEU A 70 15.62 15.66 14.06
C LEU A 70 16.69 16.69 14.41
N LYS A 71 17.54 17.00 13.45
CA LYS A 71 18.63 17.97 13.58
C LYS A 71 18.37 19.27 12.82
N ARG A 72 17.52 19.18 11.78
CA ARG A 72 17.18 20.32 10.90
C ARG A 72 15.80 20.84 11.25
N PRO A 73 15.60 22.16 11.22
CA PRO A 73 14.27 22.73 11.32
C PRO A 73 13.47 22.41 10.04
N LEU A 74 12.27 21.83 10.21
CA LEU A 74 11.40 21.41 9.14
C LEU A 74 10.10 22.20 9.15
N ARG A 75 9.59 22.55 7.97
CA ARG A 75 8.27 23.13 7.78
C ARG A 75 7.37 22.08 7.13
N LEU A 76 6.22 21.82 7.75
CA LEU A 76 5.16 20.99 7.20
C LEU A 76 3.96 21.87 6.88
N THR A 77 3.37 21.71 5.70
CA THR A 77 2.15 22.39 5.29
C THR A 77 1.09 21.34 4.93
N LEU A 78 0.07 21.22 5.75
CA LEU A 78 -1.08 20.38 5.48
C LEU A 78 -2.09 21.18 4.64
N TYR A 79 -2.37 20.71 3.44
CA TYR A 79 -3.40 21.26 2.57
C TYR A 79 -4.65 20.39 2.67
N PHE A 80 -5.78 20.99 3.01
CA PHE A 80 -7.05 20.30 3.07
C PHE A 80 -8.19 21.21 2.60
N SER A 81 -8.89 20.82 1.52
CA SER A 81 -10.02 21.55 0.95
C SER A 81 -11.26 21.41 1.84
N GLU A 82 -11.37 22.25 2.89
CA GLU A 82 -12.44 22.18 3.88
C GLU A 82 -13.81 22.50 3.25
N HIS A 83 -13.85 23.46 2.32
CA HIS A 83 -15.06 23.86 1.60
C HIS A 83 -15.60 22.73 0.71
N ALA A 84 -14.73 22.10 -0.09
CA ALA A 84 -15.10 21.05 -1.04
C ALA A 84 -15.49 19.73 -0.36
N THR A 85 -15.20 19.55 0.93
CA THR A 85 -15.43 18.29 1.66
C THR A 85 -16.58 18.34 2.66
N ARG A 86 -17.46 19.36 2.59
CA ARG A 86 -18.59 19.53 3.54
C ARG A 86 -19.49 18.31 3.61
N ASP A 87 -19.77 17.69 2.47
CA ASP A 87 -20.66 16.54 2.34
C ASP A 87 -19.91 15.20 2.41
N LEU A 88 -18.60 15.20 2.75
CA LEU A 88 -17.74 14.03 2.86
C LEU A 88 -17.29 13.78 4.31
N PRO A 89 -18.18 13.34 5.22
CA PRO A 89 -17.87 13.23 6.65
C PRO A 89 -16.73 12.24 6.95
N GLN A 90 -16.58 11.20 6.14
CA GLN A 90 -15.49 10.22 6.31
C GLN A 90 -14.12 10.84 6.05
N LEU A 91 -13.99 11.65 4.99
CA LEU A 91 -12.73 12.32 4.65
C LEU A 91 -12.37 13.38 5.70
N ARG A 92 -13.36 14.10 6.24
CA ARG A 92 -13.16 15.06 7.33
C ARG A 92 -12.72 14.39 8.65
N SER A 93 -13.31 13.24 8.97
CA SER A 93 -12.87 12.46 10.14
C SER A 93 -11.43 11.97 9.98
N TYR A 94 -11.04 11.58 8.77
CA TYR A 94 -9.67 11.16 8.49
C TYR A 94 -8.70 12.34 8.53
N GLU A 95 -9.07 13.51 7.98
CA GLU A 95 -8.29 14.74 8.10
C GLU A 95 -8.03 15.12 9.56
N GLN A 96 -9.06 15.08 10.40
CA GLN A 96 -8.89 15.38 11.82
C GLN A 96 -7.85 14.45 12.46
N ARG A 97 -7.86 13.17 12.12
CA ARG A 97 -6.85 12.20 12.59
C ARG A 97 -5.44 12.52 12.09
N VAL A 98 -5.29 12.88 10.80
CA VAL A 98 -4.01 13.34 10.22
C VAL A 98 -3.49 14.55 10.98
N ARG A 99 -4.36 15.54 11.20
CA ARG A 99 -4.05 16.78 11.93
C ARG A 99 -3.59 16.51 13.36
N GLU A 100 -4.32 15.67 14.09
CA GLU A 100 -3.97 15.31 15.47
C GLU A 100 -2.64 14.57 15.56
N MET A 101 -2.35 13.65 14.62
CA MET A 101 -1.08 12.95 14.55
C MET A 101 0.08 13.90 14.23
N LEU A 102 -0.09 14.81 13.27
CA LEU A 102 0.89 15.84 12.96
C LEU A 102 1.17 16.76 14.17
N GLN A 103 0.13 17.19 14.89
CA GLN A 103 0.27 18.00 16.10
C GLN A 103 1.04 17.27 17.20
N GLU A 104 0.80 15.97 17.41
CA GLU A 104 1.56 15.18 18.38
C GLU A 104 3.03 15.04 17.96
N MET A 105 3.33 14.80 16.67
CA MET A 105 4.70 14.78 16.17
C MET A 105 5.40 16.14 16.34
N VAL A 106 4.70 17.24 16.06
CA VAL A 106 5.21 18.60 16.31
C VAL A 106 5.55 18.82 17.79
N ALA A 107 4.65 18.42 18.68
CA ALA A 107 4.87 18.55 20.13
C ALA A 107 6.11 17.76 20.61
N ARG A 108 6.39 16.60 20.00
CA ARG A 108 7.54 15.73 20.33
C ARG A 108 8.82 16.12 19.61
N SER A 109 8.77 17.03 18.64
CA SER A 109 9.93 17.44 17.83
C SER A 109 10.86 18.44 18.53
N HIS A 110 10.59 18.81 19.78
CA HIS A 110 11.36 19.82 20.53
C HIS A 110 11.55 21.14 19.75
N GLY A 111 10.55 21.52 18.93
CA GLY A 111 10.57 22.76 18.16
C GLY A 111 11.25 22.67 16.78
N HIS A 112 11.71 21.48 16.37
CA HIS A 112 12.31 21.28 15.06
C HIS A 112 11.27 21.20 13.93
N VAL A 113 9.99 20.96 14.23
CA VAL A 113 8.94 20.90 13.22
C VAL A 113 7.94 22.04 13.43
N ARG A 114 7.63 22.78 12.36
CA ARG A 114 6.55 23.78 12.32
C ARG A 114 5.46 23.29 11.38
N LEU A 115 4.21 23.29 11.85
CA LEU A 115 3.04 22.87 11.06
C LEU A 115 2.22 24.11 10.69
N GLN A 116 1.91 24.24 9.41
CA GLN A 116 0.94 25.18 8.85
C GLN A 116 -0.21 24.38 8.24
N ILE A 117 -1.44 24.89 8.33
CA ILE A 117 -2.64 24.26 7.75
C ILE A 117 -3.26 25.28 6.83
N ILE A 118 -3.52 24.88 5.59
CA ILE A 118 -4.07 25.73 4.52
C ILE A 118 -5.31 25.06 3.92
N ASP A 119 -6.36 25.84 3.73
CA ASP A 119 -7.57 25.45 2.97
C ASP A 119 -7.45 26.02 1.55
N PRO A 120 -7.02 25.24 0.54
CA PRO A 120 -6.89 25.73 -0.82
C PRO A 120 -8.26 25.93 -1.44
N VAL A 121 -8.61 27.19 -1.63
CA VAL A 121 -9.83 27.58 -2.33
C VAL A 121 -9.58 27.54 -3.85
N PRO A 122 -10.54 27.09 -4.68
CA PRO A 122 -10.40 27.06 -6.14
C PRO A 122 -9.94 28.41 -6.72
N TYR A 123 -8.97 28.37 -7.63
CA TYR A 123 -8.36 29.52 -8.31
C TYR A 123 -7.60 30.50 -7.40
N SER A 124 -7.20 30.10 -6.20
CA SER A 124 -6.37 30.89 -5.29
C SER A 124 -4.88 30.61 -5.43
N ASP A 125 -4.05 31.51 -4.87
CA ASP A 125 -2.60 31.28 -4.74
C ASP A 125 -2.29 30.04 -3.89
N ASP A 126 -3.17 29.68 -2.95
CA ASP A 126 -3.03 28.49 -2.12
C ASP A 126 -3.22 27.21 -2.92
N GLU A 127 -4.15 27.19 -3.89
CA GLU A 127 -4.31 26.08 -4.83
C GLU A 127 -3.07 25.92 -5.72
N ALA A 128 -2.56 27.04 -6.27
CA ALA A 128 -1.34 27.03 -7.07
C ALA A 128 -0.12 26.56 -6.24
N SER A 129 -0.03 26.98 -4.98
CA SER A 129 1.00 26.55 -4.04
C SER A 129 0.90 25.05 -3.71
N ALA A 130 -0.31 24.51 -3.52
CA ALA A 130 -0.53 23.08 -3.31
C ALA A 130 -0.03 22.26 -4.52
N GLN A 131 -0.42 22.68 -5.75
CA GLN A 131 0.02 22.01 -6.98
C GLN A 131 1.54 22.12 -7.17
N GLY A 132 2.10 23.30 -6.96
CA GLY A 132 3.55 23.55 -7.04
C GLY A 132 4.37 22.74 -6.02
N SER A 133 3.76 22.36 -4.89
CA SER A 133 4.34 21.48 -3.88
C SER A 133 4.21 19.98 -4.22
N GLY A 134 3.69 19.62 -5.41
CA GLY A 134 3.54 18.24 -5.86
C GLY A 134 2.30 17.52 -5.31
N LEU A 135 1.28 18.26 -4.85
CA LEU A 135 0.03 17.65 -4.41
C LEU A 135 -0.89 17.40 -5.61
N THR A 136 -1.65 16.30 -5.54
CA THR A 136 -2.67 15.94 -6.52
C THR A 136 -4.05 16.18 -5.95
N ALA A 137 -4.95 16.71 -6.79
CA ALA A 137 -6.34 16.89 -6.41
C ALA A 137 -7.17 15.69 -6.84
N ALA A 138 -8.02 15.19 -5.94
CA ALA A 138 -9.05 14.21 -6.27
C ALA A 138 -10.31 14.93 -6.80
N ASN A 139 -10.98 14.31 -7.79
CA ASN A 139 -12.29 14.76 -8.25
C ASN A 139 -13.37 14.11 -7.36
N GLY A 140 -14.35 14.87 -6.93
CA GLY A 140 -15.45 14.30 -6.12
C GLY A 140 -15.83 15.12 -4.89
N GLY A 141 -15.38 16.36 -4.79
CA GLY A 141 -15.84 17.32 -3.78
C GLY A 141 -17.31 17.73 -3.97
N SER A 142 -17.84 18.46 -3.00
CA SER A 142 -19.18 19.08 -3.09
C SER A 142 -19.25 19.89 -4.38
N ASN A 143 -20.28 19.70 -5.19
CA ASN A 143 -20.46 20.31 -6.51
C ASN A 143 -19.42 19.96 -7.58
N GLY A 144 -18.67 18.84 -7.45
CA GLY A 144 -17.64 18.44 -8.41
C GLY A 144 -16.33 19.23 -8.28
N GLU A 145 -16.13 19.95 -7.19
CA GLU A 145 -14.91 20.68 -6.90
C GLU A 145 -13.72 19.73 -6.69
N ARG A 146 -12.52 20.25 -6.96
CA ARG A 146 -11.26 19.55 -6.73
C ARG A 146 -10.93 19.54 -5.24
N VAL A 147 -10.61 18.36 -4.71
CA VAL A 147 -10.26 18.17 -3.30
C VAL A 147 -8.76 17.94 -3.18
N PHE A 148 -8.06 18.83 -2.50
CA PHE A 148 -6.71 18.64 -2.04
C PHE A 148 -6.72 18.08 -0.62
N PHE A 149 -5.96 17.05 -0.38
CA PHE A 149 -5.71 16.51 0.94
C PHE A 149 -4.32 15.88 0.99
N GLY A 150 -3.30 16.69 1.22
CA GLY A 150 -1.92 16.25 1.19
C GLY A 150 -1.02 17.05 2.13
N LEU A 151 0.22 16.62 2.24
CA LEU A 151 1.22 17.21 3.12
C LEU A 151 2.47 17.57 2.32
N ALA A 152 2.84 18.83 2.32
CA ALA A 152 4.13 19.29 1.82
C ALA A 152 5.10 19.50 2.99
N GLY A 153 6.35 19.10 2.82
CA GLY A 153 7.41 19.31 3.80
C GLY A 153 8.66 19.91 3.15
N SER A 154 9.31 20.84 3.83
CA SER A 154 10.60 21.39 3.41
C SER A 154 11.57 21.51 4.58
N ALA A 155 12.86 21.30 4.31
CA ALA A 155 13.92 21.59 5.27
C ALA A 155 14.23 23.09 5.19
N MET A 156 14.21 23.76 6.35
CA MET A 156 14.59 25.18 6.43
C MET A 156 16.12 25.29 6.44
N THR A 157 16.67 26.16 5.59
CA THR A 157 18.10 26.51 5.63
C THR A 157 18.41 27.21 6.94
N THR A 158 19.43 26.75 7.65
CA THR A 158 20.03 27.48 8.77
C THR A 158 21.15 28.36 8.23
N ASP A 159 21.33 29.54 8.79
CA ASP A 159 22.35 30.55 8.40
C ASP A 159 23.81 30.04 8.31
N GLY A 160 24.05 28.77 8.67
CA GLY A 160 25.36 28.10 8.56
C GLY A 160 25.63 27.36 7.25
N ASP A 161 24.60 27.12 6.42
CA ASP A 161 24.72 26.42 5.12
C ASP A 161 24.94 27.34 3.92
N ALA A 162 25.21 28.64 4.16
CA ALA A 162 25.37 29.66 3.13
C ALA A 162 26.62 29.48 2.24
N GLY A 163 27.37 28.39 2.39
CA GLY A 163 28.57 28.08 1.60
C GLY A 163 28.38 26.94 0.57
N ASP A 164 27.28 26.25 0.58
CA ASP A 164 27.02 25.14 -0.36
C ASP A 164 25.99 25.61 -1.43
N GLU A 165 26.48 26.08 -2.58
CA GLU A 165 25.67 26.54 -3.73
C GLU A 165 24.71 25.48 -4.26
N HIS A 166 24.71 24.26 -3.68
CA HIS A 166 23.86 23.13 -3.99
C HIS A 166 22.91 22.72 -2.85
N ALA A 167 22.80 23.50 -1.77
CA ALA A 167 21.76 23.31 -0.75
C ALA A 167 20.39 23.75 -1.30
N SER A 168 19.92 23.12 -2.37
CA SER A 168 18.54 23.27 -2.81
C SER A 168 17.62 22.88 -1.66
N GLU A 169 16.68 23.74 -1.32
CA GLU A 169 15.59 23.46 -0.37
C GLU A 169 14.96 22.12 -0.74
N ARG A 170 15.35 21.05 -0.02
CA ARG A 170 14.78 19.74 -0.28
C ARG A 170 13.32 19.78 0.15
N SER A 171 12.42 19.70 -0.82
CA SER A 171 10.98 19.59 -0.60
C SER A 171 10.50 18.19 -0.96
N LEU A 172 9.66 17.62 -0.12
CA LEU A 172 9.00 16.34 -0.33
C LEU A 172 7.53 16.48 0.00
N SER A 173 6.69 15.68 -0.61
CA SER A 173 5.25 15.73 -0.34
C SER A 173 4.62 14.34 -0.28
N ILE A 174 3.53 14.26 0.50
CA ILE A 174 2.52 13.21 0.37
C ILE A 174 1.43 13.81 -0.51
N ALA A 175 1.37 13.38 -1.76
CA ALA A 175 0.55 13.99 -2.79
C ALA A 175 -0.95 13.98 -2.46
N PHE A 176 -1.43 12.91 -1.83
CA PHE A 176 -2.79 12.75 -1.35
C PHE A 176 -2.84 11.75 -0.20
N PHE A 177 -3.57 12.08 0.88
CA PHE A 177 -3.86 11.15 1.97
C PHE A 177 -5.05 10.26 1.61
N ASP A 178 -4.75 9.06 1.13
CA ASP A 178 -5.77 8.07 0.79
C ASP A 178 -6.30 7.39 2.07
N PRO A 179 -7.63 7.43 2.34
CA PRO A 179 -8.22 6.74 3.48
C PRO A 179 -7.96 5.22 3.52
N SER A 180 -7.76 4.57 2.38
CA SER A 180 -7.41 3.15 2.31
C SER A 180 -6.05 2.84 2.92
N ARG A 181 -5.15 3.84 2.99
CA ARG A 181 -3.81 3.78 3.60
C ARG A 181 -3.75 4.22 5.07
N GLU A 182 -4.88 4.44 5.71
CA GLU A 182 -4.93 4.93 7.10
C GLU A 182 -4.04 4.11 8.05
N ALA A 183 -3.93 2.80 7.83
CA ALA A 183 -3.05 1.91 8.61
C ALA A 183 -1.57 2.30 8.55
N PHE A 184 -1.13 2.97 7.50
CA PHE A 184 0.26 3.38 7.25
C PHE A 184 0.49 4.88 7.45
N LEU A 185 -0.51 5.64 7.88
CA LEU A 185 -0.45 7.09 8.07
C LEU A 185 0.77 7.52 8.89
N GLU A 186 1.01 6.86 10.02
CA GLU A 186 2.15 7.17 10.89
C GLU A 186 3.49 6.89 10.20
N TYR A 187 3.56 5.79 9.46
CA TYR A 187 4.74 5.44 8.67
C TYR A 187 5.03 6.47 7.58
N ASP A 188 4.01 6.84 6.80
CA ASP A 188 4.18 7.78 5.67
C ASP A 188 4.65 9.17 6.15
N ILE A 189 4.10 9.69 7.26
CA ILE A 189 4.52 10.96 7.84
C ILE A 189 5.93 10.85 8.47
N ALA A 190 6.21 9.78 9.22
CA ALA A 190 7.50 9.56 9.83
C ALA A 190 8.62 9.40 8.78
N ARG A 191 8.31 8.75 7.66
CA ARG A 191 9.18 8.63 6.49
C ARG A 191 9.51 10.00 5.91
N LEU A 192 8.50 10.82 5.64
CA LEU A 192 8.69 12.18 5.13
C LEU A 192 9.63 13.00 6.04
N LEU A 193 9.41 12.96 7.36
CA LEU A 193 10.25 13.65 8.32
C LEU A 193 11.69 13.13 8.33
N TYR A 194 11.85 11.80 8.27
CA TYR A 194 13.14 11.14 8.21
C TYR A 194 13.94 11.56 6.96
N GLU A 195 13.31 11.52 5.80
CA GLU A 195 13.93 11.88 4.53
C GLU A 195 14.30 13.37 4.46
N LEU A 196 13.45 14.27 4.94
CA LEU A 196 13.73 15.70 5.02
C LEU A 196 14.91 16.02 5.96
N ASN A 197 15.07 15.22 7.03
CA ASN A 197 16.17 15.37 7.97
C ASN A 197 17.52 14.88 7.40
N GLN A 198 17.52 14.08 6.32
CA GLN A 198 18.74 13.61 5.65
C GLN A 198 19.35 14.71 4.78
N ALA A 199 20.65 14.97 4.95
CA ALA A 199 21.36 15.97 4.15
C ALA A 199 21.62 15.51 2.71
N LYS A 200 21.77 14.20 2.49
CA LYS A 200 22.10 13.58 1.18
C LYS A 200 21.16 12.45 0.88
N LYS A 201 20.95 12.17 -0.42
CA LYS A 201 20.22 11.00 -0.87
C LYS A 201 20.90 9.73 -0.33
N PRO A 202 20.13 8.70 0.11
CA PRO A 202 20.72 7.42 0.47
C PRO A 202 21.46 6.81 -0.72
N LEU A 203 22.64 6.24 -0.48
CA LEU A 203 23.44 5.57 -1.48
C LEU A 203 22.96 4.13 -1.64
N ILE A 204 22.66 3.71 -2.86
CA ILE A 204 22.27 2.35 -3.20
C ILE A 204 23.18 1.76 -4.29
N GLY A 205 23.37 0.42 -4.26
CA GLY A 205 24.12 -0.31 -5.26
C GLY A 205 23.20 -1.06 -6.21
N VAL A 206 23.58 -1.15 -7.49
CA VAL A 206 22.88 -1.99 -8.48
C VAL A 206 23.91 -2.87 -9.16
N ILE A 207 23.67 -4.18 -9.13
CA ILE A 207 24.39 -5.20 -9.85
C ILE A 207 23.40 -5.81 -10.85
N SER A 208 23.68 -5.71 -12.14
CA SER A 208 22.75 -6.21 -13.18
C SER A 208 23.50 -6.79 -14.35
N SER A 209 23.02 -7.92 -14.89
CA SER A 209 23.42 -8.44 -16.20
C SER A 209 22.55 -7.90 -17.34
N LEU A 210 21.39 -7.28 -17.00
CA LEU A 210 20.51 -6.61 -17.96
C LEU A 210 20.93 -5.16 -18.17
N PRO A 211 20.65 -4.56 -19.33
CA PRO A 211 21.02 -3.17 -19.65
C PRO A 211 20.10 -2.13 -19.00
N VAL A 212 19.83 -2.28 -17.70
CA VAL A 212 18.88 -1.42 -16.97
C VAL A 212 19.29 0.06 -16.93
N ASN A 213 20.60 0.34 -17.07
CA ASN A 213 21.14 1.69 -17.10
C ASN A 213 21.23 2.27 -18.53
N GLY A 214 20.66 1.58 -19.51
CA GLY A 214 20.76 1.94 -20.93
C GLY A 214 22.16 1.76 -21.48
N ASN A 215 22.35 2.19 -22.72
CA ASN A 215 23.65 2.19 -23.40
C ASN A 215 23.85 3.51 -24.16
N ALA A 216 24.69 4.38 -23.63
CA ALA A 216 24.96 5.68 -24.24
C ALA A 216 25.55 5.57 -25.67
N ALA A 217 26.32 4.51 -25.97
CA ALA A 217 26.87 4.29 -27.27
C ALA A 217 25.81 3.92 -28.31
N LEU A 218 24.70 3.31 -27.90
CA LEU A 218 23.54 2.95 -28.74
C LEU A 218 22.40 3.97 -28.61
N ASN A 219 22.60 5.07 -27.88
CA ASN A 219 21.56 6.06 -27.56
C ASN A 219 20.33 5.46 -26.84
N GLU A 220 20.55 4.38 -26.10
CA GLU A 220 19.52 3.76 -25.27
C GLU A 220 19.46 4.45 -23.90
N GLN A 221 18.27 4.91 -23.53
CA GLN A 221 18.03 5.54 -22.24
C GLN A 221 18.01 4.50 -21.11
N PRO A 222 18.34 4.89 -19.86
CA PRO A 222 18.05 4.06 -18.69
C PRO A 222 16.57 3.71 -18.62
N TRP A 223 16.28 2.50 -18.17
CA TRP A 223 14.90 2.09 -17.92
C TRP A 223 14.19 3.06 -16.96
N ALA A 224 12.89 3.25 -17.13
CA ALA A 224 12.11 4.21 -16.34
C ALA A 224 12.24 3.96 -14.82
N VAL A 225 12.36 2.72 -14.40
CA VAL A 225 12.59 2.35 -12.97
C VAL A 225 13.92 2.91 -12.46
N MET A 226 14.98 2.89 -13.26
CA MET A 226 16.27 3.46 -12.87
C MET A 226 16.23 4.99 -12.80
N GLN A 227 15.51 5.62 -13.73
CA GLN A 227 15.27 7.07 -13.68
C GLN A 227 14.48 7.46 -12.42
N GLN A 228 13.45 6.69 -12.06
CA GLN A 228 12.65 6.91 -10.87
C GLN A 228 13.50 6.73 -9.58
N LEU A 229 14.33 5.69 -9.52
CA LEU A 229 15.26 5.49 -8.40
C LEU A 229 16.27 6.63 -8.27
N ALA A 230 16.84 7.13 -9.37
CA ALA A 230 17.81 8.22 -9.35
C ALA A 230 17.21 9.57 -8.86
N GLN A 231 15.89 9.74 -8.93
CA GLN A 231 15.23 10.90 -8.34
C GLN A 231 15.33 10.92 -6.81
N LEU A 232 15.27 9.73 -6.17
CA LEU A 232 15.19 9.60 -4.70
C LEU A 232 16.51 9.15 -4.07
N PHE A 233 17.33 8.40 -4.80
CA PHE A 233 18.56 7.77 -4.29
C PHE A 233 19.78 8.20 -5.10
N ASP A 234 20.97 8.08 -4.47
CA ASP A 234 22.26 8.11 -5.18
C ASP A 234 22.57 6.68 -5.64
N VAL A 235 22.41 6.45 -6.95
CA VAL A 235 22.48 5.10 -7.54
C VAL A 235 23.89 4.84 -8.07
N ARG A 236 24.53 3.78 -7.57
CA ARG A 236 25.85 3.36 -8.02
C ARG A 236 25.78 1.98 -8.70
N MET A 237 26.17 1.92 -9.97
CA MET A 237 26.34 0.64 -10.65
C MET A 237 27.62 -0.05 -10.14
N LEU A 238 27.49 -1.34 -9.78
CA LEU A 238 28.59 -2.19 -9.30
C LEU A 238 28.87 -3.24 -10.37
N ALA A 239 30.15 -3.33 -10.79
CA ALA A 239 30.59 -4.34 -11.74
C ALA A 239 30.73 -5.70 -11.04
N ALA A 240 29.96 -6.69 -11.51
CA ALA A 240 29.91 -8.01 -10.89
C ALA A 240 31.24 -8.79 -10.99
N ASP A 241 32.01 -8.54 -12.06
CA ASP A 241 33.32 -9.19 -12.35
C ASP A 241 34.46 -8.68 -11.45
N GLN A 242 34.29 -7.48 -10.86
CA GLN A 242 35.29 -6.83 -9.99
C GLN A 242 34.83 -6.75 -8.52
N LEU A 243 33.78 -7.48 -8.17
CA LEU A 243 33.13 -7.36 -6.87
C LEU A 243 33.83 -8.28 -5.84
N GLU A 244 34.80 -7.72 -5.11
CA GLU A 244 35.46 -8.40 -3.98
C GLU A 244 34.79 -8.08 -2.64
N LYS A 245 34.24 -6.88 -2.50
CA LYS A 245 33.57 -6.42 -1.27
C LYS A 245 32.53 -5.37 -1.59
N ILE A 246 31.39 -5.42 -0.89
CA ILE A 246 30.35 -4.39 -0.94
C ILE A 246 30.60 -3.38 0.18
N ASP A 247 30.61 -2.05 -0.18
CA ASP A 247 30.82 -0.93 0.76
C ASP A 247 29.65 -0.86 1.76
N ASP A 248 29.95 -0.79 3.05
CA ASP A 248 28.97 -0.67 4.14
C ASP A 248 28.17 0.65 4.10
N LYS A 249 28.58 1.63 3.27
CA LYS A 249 27.83 2.87 3.01
C LYS A 249 26.60 2.64 2.12
N LEU A 250 26.61 1.58 1.34
CA LEU A 250 25.46 1.18 0.53
C LEU A 250 24.35 0.70 1.46
N LYS A 251 23.21 1.38 1.43
CA LYS A 251 22.07 1.04 2.29
C LYS A 251 21.29 -0.16 1.77
N VAL A 252 21.15 -0.24 0.45
CA VAL A 252 20.45 -1.33 -0.24
C VAL A 252 21.28 -1.69 -1.47
N VAL A 253 21.33 -2.97 -1.78
CA VAL A 253 21.86 -3.49 -3.04
C VAL A 253 20.75 -4.19 -3.80
N LEU A 254 20.54 -3.81 -5.06
CA LEU A 254 19.68 -4.51 -6.00
C LEU A 254 20.56 -5.44 -6.83
N LEU A 255 20.22 -6.72 -6.82
CA LEU A 255 20.86 -7.77 -7.62
C LEU A 255 19.87 -8.24 -8.68
N ILE A 256 20.07 -7.80 -9.93
CA ILE A 256 19.13 -8.00 -11.03
C ILE A 256 19.71 -9.02 -12.02
N ASN A 257 18.95 -10.08 -12.28
CA ASN A 257 19.32 -11.14 -13.21
C ASN A 257 20.73 -11.69 -12.96
N PRO A 258 21.04 -12.23 -11.76
CA PRO A 258 22.38 -12.68 -11.41
C PRO A 258 22.82 -13.87 -12.28
N LYS A 259 23.69 -13.59 -13.23
CA LYS A 259 24.29 -14.60 -14.10
C LYS A 259 25.80 -14.64 -13.92
N GLN A 260 26.36 -15.83 -13.89
CA GLN A 260 27.82 -16.08 -13.92
C GLN A 260 28.61 -15.26 -12.88
N LEU A 261 28.03 -15.04 -11.70
CA LEU A 261 28.73 -14.39 -10.60
C LEU A 261 29.94 -15.23 -10.18
N SER A 262 31.10 -14.61 -10.09
CA SER A 262 32.30 -15.26 -9.54
C SER A 262 32.07 -15.73 -8.08
N THR A 263 32.86 -16.69 -7.63
CA THR A 263 32.78 -17.15 -6.23
C THR A 263 33.03 -16.00 -5.26
N ASP A 264 33.93 -15.07 -5.59
CA ASP A 264 34.25 -13.92 -4.75
C ASP A 264 33.11 -12.89 -4.75
N ALA A 265 32.46 -12.66 -5.88
CA ALA A 265 31.25 -11.80 -5.93
C ALA A 265 30.10 -12.39 -5.10
N GLN A 266 29.86 -13.71 -5.20
CA GLN A 266 28.86 -14.37 -4.36
C GLN A 266 29.23 -14.28 -2.86
N TYR A 267 30.49 -14.44 -2.51
CA TYR A 267 30.99 -14.25 -1.15
C TYR A 267 30.81 -12.81 -0.66
N ALA A 268 31.13 -11.82 -1.48
CA ALA A 268 30.91 -10.43 -1.14
C ALA A 268 29.44 -10.11 -0.84
N ILE A 269 28.51 -10.68 -1.63
CA ILE A 269 27.06 -10.56 -1.42
C ILE A 269 26.63 -11.29 -0.13
N ASP A 270 27.08 -12.52 0.08
CA ASP A 270 26.82 -13.30 1.29
C ASP A 270 27.22 -12.51 2.54
N GLN A 271 28.47 -12.06 2.61
CA GLN A 271 28.98 -11.34 3.76
C GLN A 271 28.35 -9.95 3.94
N TYR A 272 27.90 -9.30 2.85
CA TYR A 272 27.12 -8.07 2.95
C TYR A 272 25.78 -8.29 3.67
N VAL A 273 25.05 -9.37 3.31
CA VAL A 273 23.80 -9.74 3.97
C VAL A 273 24.05 -10.11 5.43
N LEU A 274 25.09 -10.89 5.72
CA LEU A 274 25.39 -11.34 7.08
C LEU A 274 25.80 -10.18 8.01
N ARG A 275 26.39 -9.11 7.47
CA ARG A 275 26.67 -7.86 8.21
C ARG A 275 25.46 -6.99 8.43
N GLY A 276 24.26 -7.40 7.96
CA GLY A 276 23.02 -6.65 8.07
C GLY A 276 22.76 -5.67 6.91
N GLY A 277 23.46 -5.86 5.79
CA GLY A 277 23.14 -5.17 4.54
C GLY A 277 21.82 -5.63 3.96
N HIS A 278 21.08 -4.72 3.34
CA HIS A 278 19.78 -5.01 2.74
C HIS A 278 19.95 -5.36 1.26
N LEU A 279 19.43 -6.51 0.86
CA LEU A 279 19.52 -7.02 -0.50
C LEU A 279 18.13 -7.22 -1.10
N VAL A 280 17.96 -6.78 -2.34
CA VAL A 280 16.79 -7.10 -3.18
C VAL A 280 17.29 -7.91 -4.36
N VAL A 281 16.81 -9.14 -4.50
CA VAL A 281 17.20 -10.08 -5.55
C VAL A 281 16.07 -10.23 -6.54
N PHE A 282 16.35 -9.99 -7.81
CA PHE A 282 15.47 -10.28 -8.93
C PHE A 282 16.08 -11.44 -9.72
N VAL A 283 15.48 -12.63 -9.63
CA VAL A 283 15.80 -13.79 -10.46
C VAL A 283 14.68 -14.03 -11.43
N ASP A 284 14.95 -14.78 -12.49
CA ASP A 284 13.99 -14.97 -13.56
C ASP A 284 14.14 -16.36 -14.21
N PRO A 285 13.03 -17.08 -14.48
CA PRO A 285 13.06 -18.29 -15.30
C PRO A 285 13.32 -17.99 -16.78
N ASP A 286 12.95 -16.80 -17.26
CA ASP A 286 13.06 -16.41 -18.66
C ASP A 286 13.08 -14.88 -18.86
N ALA A 287 14.20 -14.23 -18.53
CA ALA A 287 14.39 -12.79 -18.72
C ALA A 287 14.26 -12.41 -20.20
N GLU A 288 13.09 -11.98 -20.64
CA GLU A 288 12.76 -11.76 -22.05
C GLU A 288 13.60 -10.63 -22.70
N LEU A 289 14.10 -9.68 -21.91
CA LEU A 289 14.95 -8.58 -22.36
C LEU A 289 16.46 -8.86 -22.25
N ASP A 290 16.85 -10.09 -21.99
CA ASP A 290 18.26 -10.48 -21.98
C ASP A 290 18.82 -10.60 -23.41
N SER A 291 19.18 -9.46 -24.00
CA SER A 291 19.73 -9.36 -25.34
C SER A 291 21.11 -10.02 -25.51
N ALA A 292 21.90 -10.13 -24.45
CA ALA A 292 23.21 -10.78 -24.48
C ALA A 292 23.10 -12.28 -24.82
N SER A 293 22.04 -12.92 -24.37
CA SER A 293 21.74 -14.33 -24.68
C SER A 293 21.37 -14.53 -26.16
N TYR A 294 20.68 -13.58 -26.78
CA TYR A 294 20.38 -13.61 -28.20
C TYR A 294 21.64 -13.41 -29.07
N ALA A 295 22.50 -12.46 -28.70
CA ALA A 295 23.75 -12.18 -29.41
C ALA A 295 24.72 -13.38 -29.36
N ALA A 296 24.69 -14.19 -28.29
CA ALA A 296 25.50 -15.41 -28.15
C ALA A 296 24.93 -16.62 -28.91
N GLY A 297 23.82 -16.47 -29.66
CA GLY A 297 23.17 -17.57 -30.37
C GLY A 297 22.54 -18.64 -29.49
N VAL A 298 22.43 -18.37 -28.17
CA VAL A 298 21.84 -19.27 -27.17
C VAL A 298 20.35 -18.98 -27.10
N ALA A 299 19.59 -19.42 -28.05
CA ALA A 299 18.13 -19.38 -28.07
C ALA A 299 17.50 -20.42 -27.11
N SER A 300 18.21 -20.80 -26.05
CA SER A 300 17.72 -21.76 -25.04
C SER A 300 17.20 -21.02 -23.81
N PRO A 301 16.10 -21.48 -23.20
CA PRO A 301 15.62 -20.96 -21.91
C PRO A 301 16.71 -20.89 -20.84
N ALA A 302 17.58 -21.89 -20.80
CA ALA A 302 18.73 -21.94 -19.90
C ALA A 302 19.71 -20.76 -20.07
N GLY A 303 19.74 -20.11 -21.24
CA GLY A 303 20.54 -18.91 -21.49
C GLY A 303 19.94 -17.64 -20.89
N ARG A 304 18.60 -17.56 -20.71
CA ARG A 304 17.89 -16.38 -20.22
C ARG A 304 17.50 -16.46 -18.76
N SER A 305 17.55 -17.65 -18.16
CA SER A 305 17.25 -17.80 -16.75
C SER A 305 18.39 -17.34 -15.84
N SER A 306 18.07 -16.95 -14.63
CA SER A 306 19.02 -16.61 -13.58
C SER A 306 18.71 -17.32 -12.26
N ASN A 307 19.74 -17.59 -11.46
CA ASN A 307 19.60 -18.28 -10.18
C ASN A 307 20.80 -17.98 -9.26
N LEU A 308 20.62 -18.23 -7.97
CA LEU A 308 21.65 -18.14 -6.92
C LEU A 308 21.68 -19.44 -6.09
N PRO A 309 21.94 -20.61 -6.69
CA PRO A 309 21.70 -21.90 -6.03
C PRO A 309 22.48 -22.06 -4.74
N ARG A 310 23.70 -21.55 -4.65
CA ARG A 310 24.53 -21.62 -3.46
C ARG A 310 23.99 -20.76 -2.31
N LEU A 311 23.64 -19.52 -2.59
CA LEU A 311 23.07 -18.58 -1.62
C LEU A 311 21.68 -19.04 -1.18
N PHE A 312 20.82 -19.41 -2.12
CA PHE A 312 19.48 -19.86 -1.82
C PHE A 312 19.46 -21.12 -0.96
N ALA A 313 20.36 -22.08 -1.23
CA ALA A 313 20.47 -23.27 -0.41
C ALA A 313 20.85 -22.94 1.04
N ALA A 314 21.80 -22.01 1.26
CA ALA A 314 22.21 -21.58 2.59
C ALA A 314 21.11 -20.78 3.31
N TRP A 315 20.31 -20.02 2.58
CA TRP A 315 19.20 -19.23 3.12
C TRP A 315 17.91 -20.03 3.30
N GLY A 316 17.89 -21.31 2.91
CA GLY A 316 16.72 -22.18 3.02
C GLY A 316 15.62 -21.88 2.00
N VAL A 317 15.98 -21.34 0.83
CA VAL A 317 15.05 -20.98 -0.26
C VAL A 317 15.08 -22.05 -1.35
N SER A 318 13.91 -22.47 -1.79
CA SER A 318 13.70 -23.30 -2.98
C SER A 318 13.23 -22.43 -4.14
N TYR A 319 13.94 -22.47 -5.26
CA TYR A 319 13.63 -21.78 -6.50
C TYR A 319 14.04 -22.65 -7.70
N SER A 320 13.15 -22.74 -8.69
CA SER A 320 13.43 -23.47 -9.94
C SER A 320 13.51 -22.49 -11.12
N PRO A 321 14.70 -22.33 -11.75
CA PRO A 321 14.89 -21.41 -12.87
C PRO A 321 14.27 -21.90 -14.19
N ASP A 322 13.69 -23.08 -14.22
CA ASP A 322 13.10 -23.76 -15.36
C ASP A 322 11.56 -23.88 -15.27
N LYS A 323 10.95 -23.18 -14.31
CA LYS A 323 9.51 -23.24 -14.06
C LYS A 323 8.89 -21.84 -14.02
N ILE A 324 7.75 -21.70 -14.70
CA ILE A 324 6.96 -20.49 -14.78
C ILE A 324 5.58 -20.74 -14.18
N VAL A 325 5.07 -19.76 -13.46
CA VAL A 325 3.70 -19.72 -12.94
C VAL A 325 2.77 -19.14 -13.99
N LEU A 326 1.78 -19.90 -14.39
CA LEU A 326 0.66 -19.46 -15.21
C LEU A 326 -0.53 -19.17 -14.28
N ASP A 327 -1.31 -18.14 -14.61
CA ASP A 327 -2.54 -17.82 -13.87
C ASP A 327 -3.60 -17.33 -14.86
N ARG A 328 -4.60 -18.20 -15.09
CA ARG A 328 -5.64 -17.91 -16.07
C ARG A 328 -6.51 -16.72 -15.64
N SER A 329 -6.81 -16.61 -14.36
CA SER A 329 -7.68 -15.54 -13.85
C SER A 329 -6.98 -14.17 -13.78
N ARG A 330 -5.64 -14.14 -13.88
CA ARG A 330 -4.81 -12.93 -13.87
C ARG A 330 -4.12 -12.66 -15.19
N ALA A 331 -4.46 -13.44 -16.25
CA ALA A 331 -3.92 -13.29 -17.58
C ALA A 331 -4.13 -11.89 -18.14
N LEU A 332 -3.05 -11.26 -18.61
CA LEU A 332 -3.12 -9.98 -19.30
C LEU A 332 -3.57 -10.19 -20.74
N GLN A 333 -4.39 -9.27 -21.22
CA GLN A 333 -4.77 -9.20 -22.62
C GLN A 333 -3.64 -8.56 -23.41
N ILE A 334 -3.10 -9.29 -24.38
CA ILE A 334 -2.06 -8.80 -25.30
C ILE A 334 -2.57 -8.84 -26.73
N GLU A 335 -1.99 -7.98 -27.57
CA GLU A 335 -2.19 -8.01 -29.02
C GLU A 335 -1.02 -8.71 -29.69
N LEU A 336 -1.29 -9.77 -30.46
CA LEU A 336 -0.30 -10.48 -31.23
C LEU A 336 -0.82 -10.68 -32.66
N ALA A 337 -0.09 -10.22 -33.63
CA ALA A 337 -0.43 -10.33 -35.05
C ALA A 337 -1.85 -9.82 -35.40
N GLY A 338 -2.32 -8.76 -34.70
CA GLY A 338 -3.64 -8.15 -34.93
C GLY A 338 -4.81 -8.87 -34.28
N SER A 339 -4.53 -9.89 -33.48
CA SER A 339 -5.52 -10.58 -32.65
C SER A 339 -5.25 -10.35 -31.16
N SER A 340 -6.29 -10.26 -30.37
CA SER A 340 -6.20 -10.04 -28.93
C SER A 340 -6.37 -11.37 -28.17
N PHE A 341 -5.43 -11.68 -27.27
CA PHE A 341 -5.39 -12.92 -26.51
C PHE A 341 -5.14 -12.64 -25.03
N ASN A 342 -5.72 -13.48 -24.15
CA ASN A 342 -5.34 -13.53 -22.76
C ASN A 342 -4.11 -14.42 -22.59
N HIS A 343 -2.97 -13.85 -22.18
CA HIS A 343 -1.70 -14.56 -22.05
C HIS A 343 -1.50 -15.03 -20.61
N PRO A 344 -1.65 -16.34 -20.30
CA PRO A 344 -1.66 -16.84 -18.92
C PRO A 344 -0.30 -16.81 -18.23
N ALA A 345 0.81 -16.55 -18.93
CA ALA A 345 2.14 -16.33 -18.35
C ALA A 345 2.47 -14.83 -18.17
N MET A 346 1.64 -13.92 -18.68
CA MET A 346 1.72 -12.48 -18.41
C MET A 346 0.59 -12.09 -17.48
N LEU A 347 0.91 -11.68 -16.26
CA LEU A 347 -0.08 -11.55 -15.19
C LEU A 347 -0.25 -10.09 -14.74
N GLY A 348 -1.50 -9.69 -14.55
CA GLY A 348 -1.86 -8.45 -13.90
C GLY A 348 -2.30 -8.71 -12.45
N LEU A 349 -1.38 -8.59 -11.51
CA LEU A 349 -1.61 -8.84 -10.09
C LEU A 349 -2.35 -7.64 -9.47
N GLY A 350 -3.48 -7.89 -8.84
CA GLY A 350 -4.34 -6.87 -8.25
C GLY A 350 -4.48 -7.00 -6.74
N ASP A 351 -5.58 -6.47 -6.21
CA ASP A 351 -5.84 -6.34 -4.77
C ASP A 351 -5.70 -7.63 -3.96
N GLN A 352 -6.05 -8.77 -4.55
CA GLN A 352 -6.05 -10.06 -3.85
C GLN A 352 -4.67 -10.72 -3.84
N GLU A 353 -3.82 -10.40 -4.81
CA GLU A 353 -2.49 -10.97 -4.98
C GLU A 353 -1.40 -10.14 -4.28
N LEU A 354 -1.73 -8.91 -3.88
CA LEU A 354 -0.84 -7.98 -3.18
C LEU A 354 -1.06 -8.06 -1.67
N ASN A 355 0.03 -8.17 -0.90
CA ASN A 355 -0.06 -8.17 0.56
C ASN A 355 -0.46 -6.79 1.10
N ARG A 356 -1.70 -6.65 1.53
CA ARG A 356 -2.24 -5.39 2.07
C ARG A 356 -1.73 -5.04 3.47
N ASN A 357 -1.04 -5.95 4.14
CA ASN A 357 -0.46 -5.74 5.46
C ASN A 357 1.03 -5.34 5.40
N ASP A 358 1.61 -5.20 4.21
CA ASP A 358 2.98 -4.73 4.01
C ASP A 358 2.99 -3.30 3.44
N ALA A 359 3.81 -2.43 4.04
CA ALA A 359 3.91 -1.01 3.64
C ALA A 359 4.33 -0.82 2.17
N VAL A 360 5.07 -1.78 1.61
CA VAL A 360 5.56 -1.73 0.23
C VAL A 360 4.44 -1.91 -0.78
N THR A 361 3.49 -2.83 -0.50
CA THR A 361 2.47 -3.27 -1.46
C THR A 361 1.06 -2.76 -1.16
N ALA A 362 0.83 -2.28 0.07
CA ALA A 362 -0.52 -1.91 0.53
C ALA A 362 -1.24 -0.85 -0.31
N SER A 363 -0.51 0.06 -0.96
CA SER A 363 -1.08 1.15 -1.78
C SER A 363 -1.12 0.86 -3.27
N LEU A 364 -0.47 -0.21 -3.70
CA LEU A 364 -0.34 -0.51 -5.12
C LEU A 364 -1.64 -1.12 -5.64
N GLN A 365 -2.07 -0.73 -6.81
CA GLN A 365 -3.31 -1.20 -7.41
C GLN A 365 -3.07 -2.38 -8.36
N ARG A 366 -1.97 -2.32 -9.14
CA ARG A 366 -1.64 -3.33 -10.12
C ARG A 366 -0.14 -3.44 -10.33
N ILE A 367 0.35 -4.66 -10.34
CA ILE A 367 1.71 -5.00 -10.76
C ILE A 367 1.60 -5.98 -11.92
N ASN A 368 2.23 -5.66 -13.04
CA ASN A 368 2.30 -6.56 -14.18
C ASN A 368 3.63 -7.31 -14.17
N VAL A 369 3.57 -8.61 -14.42
CA VAL A 369 4.71 -9.52 -14.44
C VAL A 369 4.66 -10.39 -15.71
N SER A 370 5.80 -10.90 -16.15
CA SER A 370 5.89 -11.79 -17.31
C SER A 370 6.79 -12.98 -17.00
N THR A 371 6.38 -14.16 -17.42
CA THR A 371 7.16 -15.42 -17.24
C THR A 371 7.71 -15.66 -15.83
N ILE A 372 6.96 -15.22 -14.83
CA ILE A 372 7.38 -15.20 -13.43
C ILE A 372 7.54 -16.61 -12.81
N GLY A 373 8.61 -16.80 -12.05
CA GLY A 373 8.82 -17.98 -11.21
C GLY A 373 8.15 -17.87 -9.82
N TYR A 374 8.54 -18.75 -8.91
CA TYR A 374 8.05 -18.73 -7.53
C TYR A 374 9.11 -19.21 -6.53
N PHE A 375 8.90 -18.83 -5.28
CA PHE A 375 9.75 -19.24 -4.16
C PHE A 375 8.98 -20.12 -3.18
N ASP A 376 9.70 -21.04 -2.56
CA ASP A 376 9.26 -21.84 -1.42
C ASP A 376 10.39 -21.97 -0.41
N LEU A 377 10.10 -22.50 0.78
CA LEU A 377 11.11 -22.77 1.79
C LEU A 377 11.51 -24.25 1.77
N THR A 378 12.78 -24.50 1.98
CA THR A 378 13.25 -25.87 2.27
C THR A 378 12.78 -26.31 3.67
N PRO A 379 12.61 -27.61 3.92
CA PRO A 379 12.19 -28.12 5.24
C PRO A 379 13.14 -27.74 6.39
N THR A 380 14.39 -27.42 6.07
CA THR A 380 15.45 -27.08 7.04
C THR A 380 15.69 -25.57 7.17
N ALA A 381 14.82 -24.73 6.59
CA ALA A 381 15.01 -23.29 6.62
C ALA A 381 14.93 -22.71 8.04
N HIS A 382 15.90 -21.87 8.40
CA HIS A 382 15.90 -21.05 9.61
C HIS A 382 15.29 -19.67 9.37
N THR A 383 14.89 -19.40 8.14
CA THR A 383 14.26 -18.16 7.68
C THR A 383 12.75 -18.33 7.50
N ARG A 384 12.04 -17.21 7.42
CA ARG A 384 10.59 -17.16 7.17
C ARG A 384 10.32 -16.39 5.88
N LEU A 385 9.53 -16.99 5.01
CA LEU A 385 9.06 -16.37 3.78
C LEU A 385 7.75 -15.63 4.06
N ILE A 386 7.73 -14.32 3.86
CA ILE A 386 6.55 -13.46 4.02
C ILE A 386 6.17 -12.96 2.63
N PRO A 387 5.05 -13.44 2.06
CA PRO A 387 4.66 -13.05 0.71
C PRO A 387 4.42 -11.56 0.58
N LEU A 388 4.87 -10.97 -0.52
CA LEU A 388 4.55 -9.62 -1.00
C LEU A 388 3.60 -9.70 -2.18
N LEU A 389 3.90 -10.60 -3.13
CA LEU A 389 3.10 -10.90 -4.31
C LEU A 389 2.83 -12.41 -4.34
N GLN A 390 1.61 -12.80 -4.66
CA GLN A 390 1.19 -14.20 -4.82
C GLN A 390 0.36 -14.37 -6.10
N SER A 391 0.28 -15.60 -6.61
CA SER A 391 -0.69 -15.95 -7.65
C SER A 391 -2.10 -16.08 -7.06
N SER A 392 -3.11 -16.13 -7.93
CA SER A 392 -4.43 -16.61 -7.52
C SER A 392 -4.42 -18.14 -7.31
N ALA A 393 -5.53 -18.69 -6.82
CA ALA A 393 -5.70 -20.15 -6.72
C ALA A 393 -5.91 -20.83 -8.11
N ASP A 394 -6.24 -20.03 -9.15
CA ASP A 394 -6.38 -20.51 -10.51
C ASP A 394 -5.04 -20.51 -11.27
N ALA A 395 -3.99 -20.95 -10.59
CA ALA A 395 -2.62 -20.98 -11.09
C ALA A 395 -2.13 -22.43 -11.33
N GLU A 396 -1.23 -22.58 -12.29
CA GLU A 396 -0.54 -23.83 -12.65
C GLU A 396 0.94 -23.54 -12.89
N VAL A 397 1.82 -24.47 -12.55
CA VAL A 397 3.26 -24.36 -12.83
C VAL A 397 3.64 -25.22 -14.03
N LEU A 398 4.23 -24.59 -15.05
CA LEU A 398 4.72 -25.29 -16.24
C LEU A 398 6.24 -25.13 -16.44
N PRO A 399 6.89 -26.07 -17.12
CA PRO A 399 8.27 -25.89 -17.58
C PRO A 399 8.38 -24.68 -18.52
N THR A 400 9.43 -23.88 -18.34
CA THR A 400 9.72 -22.69 -19.18
C THR A 400 9.69 -23.01 -20.68
N GLN A 401 10.28 -24.16 -21.09
CA GLN A 401 10.30 -24.59 -22.48
C GLN A 401 8.89 -24.64 -23.10
N ARG A 402 7.91 -25.12 -22.35
CA ARG A 402 6.53 -25.21 -22.84
C ARG A 402 5.87 -23.84 -23.08
N VAL A 403 6.24 -22.87 -22.27
CA VAL A 403 5.77 -21.48 -22.47
C VAL A 403 6.40 -20.87 -23.72
N LEU A 404 7.70 -21.13 -23.94
CA LEU A 404 8.40 -20.65 -25.13
C LEU A 404 7.89 -21.30 -26.43
N ASP A 405 7.60 -22.61 -26.39
CA ASP A 405 7.04 -23.31 -27.54
C ASP A 405 5.67 -22.75 -27.98
N ALA A 406 4.93 -22.17 -27.02
CA ALA A 406 3.62 -21.56 -27.25
C ALA A 406 3.70 -20.04 -27.55
N SER A 407 4.88 -19.45 -27.72
CA SER A 407 5.05 -17.99 -27.90
C SER A 407 4.32 -17.43 -29.15
N GLY A 408 4.11 -18.24 -30.17
CA GLY A 408 3.34 -17.88 -31.38
C GLY A 408 1.82 -17.93 -31.19
N ASP A 409 1.32 -18.70 -30.21
CA ASP A 409 -0.08 -18.85 -29.91
C ASP A 409 -0.25 -19.17 -28.40
N PRO A 410 -0.37 -18.16 -27.54
CA PRO A 410 -0.51 -18.34 -26.09
C PRO A 410 -1.73 -19.14 -25.66
N THR A 411 -2.74 -19.29 -26.52
CA THR A 411 -3.95 -20.08 -26.20
C THR A 411 -3.65 -21.57 -26.02
N GLN A 412 -2.54 -22.05 -26.59
CA GLN A 412 -2.07 -23.43 -26.42
C GLN A 412 -1.69 -23.74 -24.96
N LEU A 413 -1.29 -22.73 -24.18
CA LEU A 413 -0.99 -22.87 -22.76
C LEU A 413 -2.23 -23.22 -21.93
N LEU A 414 -3.43 -22.88 -22.43
CA LEU A 414 -4.70 -23.22 -21.78
C LEU A 414 -5.22 -24.62 -22.17
N GLN A 415 -4.59 -25.27 -23.13
CA GLN A 415 -4.95 -26.65 -23.49
C GLN A 415 -4.51 -27.61 -22.36
N ASN A 416 -5.48 -28.32 -21.78
CA ASN A 416 -5.29 -29.18 -20.61
C ASN A 416 -4.85 -28.44 -19.33
N TYR A 417 -5.11 -27.13 -19.23
CA TYR A 417 -4.86 -26.33 -18.04
C TYR A 417 -5.59 -26.94 -16.82
N LYS A 418 -4.82 -27.15 -15.74
CA LYS A 418 -5.32 -27.71 -14.49
C LYS A 418 -4.81 -26.86 -13.33
N PRO A 419 -5.64 -26.00 -12.74
CA PRO A 419 -5.18 -25.20 -11.61
C PRO A 419 -4.81 -26.09 -10.43
N ASP A 420 -3.71 -25.76 -9.78
CA ASP A 420 -3.20 -26.48 -8.61
C ASP A 420 -3.99 -26.17 -7.33
N ASN A 421 -4.90 -25.19 -7.38
CA ASN A 421 -5.62 -24.63 -6.23
C ASN A 421 -4.68 -24.16 -5.10
N ALA A 422 -3.50 -23.67 -5.46
CA ALA A 422 -2.47 -23.17 -4.57
C ALA A 422 -2.09 -21.73 -4.94
N HIS A 423 -1.68 -20.96 -3.93
CA HIS A 423 -1.13 -19.63 -4.13
C HIS A 423 0.39 -19.71 -4.15
N TYR A 424 1.01 -19.43 -5.28
CA TYR A 424 2.46 -19.41 -5.44
C TYR A 424 3.04 -18.07 -4.99
N VAL A 425 4.13 -18.10 -4.24
CA VAL A 425 4.81 -16.90 -3.76
C VAL A 425 5.73 -16.37 -4.85
N LEU A 426 5.34 -15.26 -5.47
CA LEU A 426 6.02 -14.66 -6.62
C LEU A 426 7.10 -13.64 -6.19
N ALA A 427 6.83 -12.92 -5.11
CA ALA A 427 7.81 -12.07 -4.42
C ALA A 427 7.59 -12.13 -2.92
N ALA A 428 8.68 -12.06 -2.16
CA ALA A 428 8.62 -12.20 -0.70
C ALA A 428 9.73 -11.47 0.04
N ARG A 429 9.45 -11.20 1.33
CA ARG A 429 10.48 -10.92 2.34
C ARG A 429 10.96 -12.22 2.96
N LEU A 430 12.23 -12.50 2.86
CA LEU A 430 12.88 -13.56 3.60
C LEU A 430 13.50 -12.97 4.86
N ARG A 431 13.07 -13.38 6.03
CA ARG A 431 13.49 -12.83 7.32
C ARG A 431 13.91 -13.91 8.28
N GLY A 432 15.01 -13.70 9.00
CA GLY A 432 15.47 -14.64 10.00
C GLY A 432 16.97 -14.54 10.25
N THR A 433 17.57 -15.64 10.68
CA THR A 433 19.01 -15.82 10.74
C THR A 433 19.47 -16.52 9.46
N PHE A 434 20.40 -15.90 8.76
CA PHE A 434 20.99 -16.43 7.54
C PHE A 434 22.31 -17.07 7.86
N ASP A 435 22.54 -18.26 7.31
CA ASP A 435 23.82 -18.96 7.40
C ASP A 435 24.69 -18.59 6.20
N SER A 436 26.03 -18.55 6.41
CA SER A 436 26.95 -18.30 5.31
C SER A 436 26.90 -19.44 4.29
N ALA A 437 26.82 -19.07 3.03
CA ALA A 437 26.97 -20.00 1.91
C ALA A 437 28.43 -20.45 1.70
N PHE A 438 29.39 -19.96 2.51
CA PHE A 438 30.83 -20.19 2.38
C PHE A 438 31.48 -20.68 3.69
N PRO A 439 31.03 -21.80 4.26
CA PRO A 439 31.60 -22.33 5.49
C PRO A 439 33.10 -22.67 5.38
N GLU A 440 33.58 -22.93 4.16
CA GLU A 440 35.00 -23.19 3.88
C GLU A 440 35.91 -21.96 4.09
N ARG A 441 35.34 -20.77 4.11
CA ARG A 441 36.05 -19.50 4.37
C ARG A 441 36.02 -19.05 5.85
N ALA A 442 35.54 -19.90 6.75
CA ALA A 442 35.41 -19.56 8.18
C ALA A 442 36.71 -19.11 8.87
N GLY A 443 37.88 -19.44 8.30
CA GLY A 443 39.19 -19.00 8.80
C GLY A 443 39.64 -17.63 8.29
N GLU A 444 38.92 -16.99 7.38
CA GLU A 444 39.28 -15.67 6.83
C GLU A 444 38.91 -14.54 7.81
N ASN A 445 39.77 -13.53 7.91
CA ASN A 445 39.54 -12.38 8.78
C ASN A 445 38.28 -11.63 8.34
N GLY A 446 37.34 -11.46 9.26
CA GLY A 446 36.08 -10.73 9.03
C GLY A 446 34.96 -11.58 8.44
N HIS A 447 35.16 -12.90 8.26
CA HIS A 447 34.10 -13.82 7.88
C HIS A 447 33.05 -13.92 8.99
N LEU A 448 31.76 -13.82 8.61
CA LEU A 448 30.61 -14.07 9.46
C LEU A 448 29.98 -15.40 9.06
N ALA A 449 29.79 -16.30 10.03
CA ALA A 449 29.11 -17.57 9.80
C ALA A 449 27.58 -17.44 9.79
N HIS A 450 27.06 -16.45 10.53
CA HIS A 450 25.62 -16.22 10.67
C HIS A 450 25.31 -14.73 10.74
N SER A 451 24.13 -14.36 10.29
CA SER A 451 23.59 -13.00 10.44
C SER A 451 22.93 -12.77 11.80
N ALA A 452 22.54 -11.52 12.06
CA ALA A 452 21.62 -11.19 13.15
C ALA A 452 20.22 -11.81 12.91
N PRO A 453 19.44 -12.10 13.97
CA PRO A 453 18.14 -12.81 13.85
C PRO A 453 17.05 -12.08 13.05
N ASN A 454 17.21 -10.78 12.82
CA ASN A 454 16.23 -9.96 12.10
C ASN A 454 16.75 -9.47 10.74
N THR A 455 17.74 -10.14 10.18
CA THR A 455 18.24 -9.84 8.84
C THR A 455 17.15 -10.13 7.81
N GLU A 456 17.12 -9.31 6.75
CA GLU A 456 16.07 -9.34 5.76
C GLU A 456 16.62 -9.23 4.35
N VAL A 457 16.13 -10.10 3.48
CA VAL A 457 16.39 -10.11 2.03
C VAL A 457 15.04 -10.12 1.31
N ILE A 458 14.91 -9.34 0.24
CA ILE A 458 13.74 -9.39 -0.64
C ILE A 458 14.06 -10.26 -1.85
N LEU A 459 13.13 -11.12 -2.20
CA LEU A 459 13.20 -11.99 -3.37
C LEU A 459 12.06 -11.68 -4.32
N VAL A 460 12.35 -11.56 -5.60
CA VAL A 460 11.38 -11.35 -6.68
C VAL A 460 11.73 -12.32 -7.81
N ALA A 461 10.78 -13.12 -8.27
CA ALA A 461 11.01 -14.18 -9.26
C ALA A 461 10.76 -13.72 -10.70
N ASP A 462 10.90 -12.44 -10.99
CA ASP A 462 10.70 -11.82 -12.30
C ASP A 462 11.61 -10.60 -12.42
N THR A 463 12.34 -10.49 -13.52
CA THR A 463 13.13 -9.30 -13.86
C THR A 463 12.42 -8.42 -14.90
N ASP A 464 11.50 -8.99 -15.68
CA ASP A 464 10.76 -8.29 -16.72
C ASP A 464 9.82 -7.22 -16.17
N LEU A 465 9.39 -7.38 -14.90
CA LEU A 465 8.61 -6.37 -14.20
C LEU A 465 9.32 -5.01 -14.09
N LEU A 466 10.67 -4.99 -14.22
CA LEU A 466 11.47 -3.75 -14.23
C LEU A 466 11.39 -3.03 -15.56
N SER A 467 11.04 -3.75 -16.64
CA SER A 467 11.04 -3.22 -18.00
C SER A 467 9.86 -2.30 -18.27
N ASP A 468 10.11 -1.21 -18.99
CA ASP A 468 9.11 -0.18 -19.33
C ASP A 468 7.86 -0.75 -19.98
N ARG A 469 7.99 -1.80 -20.81
CA ARG A 469 6.88 -2.41 -21.57
C ARG A 469 5.72 -2.92 -20.70
N LEU A 470 5.97 -3.28 -19.45
CA LEU A 470 4.94 -3.82 -18.54
C LEU A 470 4.20 -2.77 -17.72
N TRP A 471 4.65 -1.52 -17.71
CA TRP A 471 4.06 -0.49 -16.86
C TRP A 471 4.13 0.95 -17.36
N VAL A 472 4.90 1.22 -18.46
CA VAL A 472 5.05 2.56 -19.04
C VAL A 472 4.70 2.50 -20.53
N GLU A 473 3.86 3.43 -20.97
CA GLU A 473 3.53 3.65 -22.38
C GLU A 473 4.07 5.02 -22.80
N GLN A 474 4.78 5.06 -23.92
CA GLN A 474 5.20 6.32 -24.52
C GLN A 474 4.11 6.84 -25.46
N GLN A 475 3.57 8.00 -25.15
CA GLN A 475 2.59 8.68 -25.99
C GLN A 475 3.18 9.98 -26.53
N THR A 476 3.08 10.19 -27.84
CA THR A 476 3.47 11.47 -28.46
C THR A 476 2.24 12.37 -28.51
N VAL A 477 2.23 13.42 -27.69
CA VAL A 477 1.17 14.44 -27.65
C VAL A 477 1.78 15.76 -28.11
N LEU A 478 1.23 16.33 -29.18
CA LEU A 478 1.69 17.63 -29.77
C LEU A 478 3.22 17.66 -30.07
N GLY A 479 3.79 16.53 -30.50
CA GLY A 479 5.23 16.43 -30.82
C GLY A 479 6.14 16.27 -29.61
N GLN A 480 5.60 16.18 -28.40
CA GLN A 480 6.33 15.83 -27.17
C GLN A 480 6.04 14.39 -26.76
N THR A 481 7.08 13.62 -26.50
CA THR A 481 6.94 12.27 -25.95
C THR A 481 6.67 12.36 -24.44
N MET A 482 5.49 11.93 -24.02
CA MET A 482 5.09 11.84 -22.62
C MET A 482 5.04 10.37 -22.20
N MET A 483 5.53 10.08 -20.99
CA MET A 483 5.40 8.75 -20.38
C MET A 483 4.05 8.66 -19.64
N ARG A 484 3.25 7.66 -20.01
CA ARG A 484 2.02 7.30 -19.30
C ARG A 484 2.29 6.03 -18.49
N ILE A 485 2.16 6.13 -17.17
CA ILE A 485 2.26 4.99 -16.25
C ILE A 485 0.88 4.33 -16.18
N PHE A 486 0.80 3.02 -16.45
CA PHE A 486 -0.45 2.25 -16.42
C PHE A 486 -0.46 1.11 -15.38
N ALA A 487 0.69 0.82 -14.74
CA ALA A 487 0.81 -0.10 -13.62
C ALA A 487 1.85 0.41 -12.59
N ASN A 488 1.86 -0.14 -11.38
CA ASN A 488 2.67 0.36 -10.27
C ASN A 488 4.02 -0.37 -10.11
N ASN A 489 4.60 -0.91 -11.17
CA ASN A 489 5.85 -1.65 -11.09
C ASN A 489 7.01 -0.78 -10.57
N GLY A 490 7.16 0.43 -11.12
CA GLY A 490 8.17 1.38 -10.65
C GLY A 490 7.98 1.78 -9.20
N ASP A 491 6.72 1.99 -8.77
CA ASP A 491 6.38 2.29 -7.38
C ASP A 491 6.72 1.12 -6.45
N PHE A 492 6.49 -0.13 -6.90
CA PHE A 492 6.86 -1.33 -6.13
C PHE A 492 8.35 -1.37 -5.84
N VAL A 493 9.20 -1.22 -6.86
CA VAL A 493 10.65 -1.23 -6.71
C VAL A 493 11.13 -0.06 -5.84
N THR A 494 10.59 1.13 -6.09
CA THR A 494 10.91 2.33 -5.30
C THR A 494 10.55 2.14 -3.84
N ASN A 495 9.34 1.60 -3.55
CA ASN A 495 8.89 1.33 -2.19
C ASN A 495 9.76 0.25 -1.49
N LEU A 496 10.23 -0.78 -2.23
CA LEU A 496 11.16 -1.78 -1.69
C LEU A 496 12.46 -1.12 -1.22
N VAL A 497 13.08 -0.33 -2.10
CA VAL A 497 14.35 0.33 -1.81
C VAL A 497 14.21 1.36 -0.69
N ASP A 498 13.14 2.16 -0.72
CA ASP A 498 12.87 3.17 0.29
C ASP A 498 12.62 2.54 1.67
N ASN A 499 11.79 1.51 1.73
CA ASN A 499 11.51 0.78 2.96
C ASN A 499 12.79 0.17 3.58
N LEU A 500 13.68 -0.38 2.76
CA LEU A 500 14.93 -0.98 3.21
C LEU A 500 16.03 0.06 3.51
N SER A 501 16.08 1.18 2.79
CA SER A 501 17.06 2.25 3.02
C SER A 501 16.75 3.08 4.25
N GLY A 502 15.56 2.98 4.80
CA GLY A 502 15.08 3.65 5.99
C GLY A 502 15.91 3.30 7.24
N SER A 503 15.73 4.10 8.28
CA SER A 503 16.34 3.77 9.57
C SER A 503 15.68 2.53 10.18
N SER A 504 16.41 1.84 11.07
CA SER A 504 15.82 0.76 11.89
C SER A 504 14.58 1.23 12.67
N ALA A 505 14.45 2.54 12.91
CA ALA A 505 13.30 3.16 13.52
C ALA A 505 12.09 3.14 12.56
N LEU A 506 12.26 3.47 11.25
CA LEU A 506 11.20 3.35 10.24
C LEU A 506 10.76 1.90 10.06
N LEU A 507 11.70 0.95 9.97
CA LEU A 507 11.39 -0.47 9.86
C LEU A 507 10.61 -1.01 11.07
N SER A 508 10.73 -0.37 12.23
CA SER A 508 9.97 -0.72 13.43
C SER A 508 8.54 -0.17 13.47
N ILE A 509 8.21 0.80 12.59
CA ILE A 509 6.86 1.35 12.48
C ILE A 509 6.03 0.39 11.63
N ARG A 510 5.15 -0.38 12.28
CA ARG A 510 4.24 -1.30 11.59
C ARG A 510 2.94 -0.60 11.25
N GLY A 511 2.26 -1.07 10.20
CA GLY A 511 0.89 -0.67 9.94
C GLY A 511 0.00 -0.90 11.15
N ARG A 512 -0.85 0.06 11.46
CA ARG A 512 -1.81 -0.02 12.58
C ARG A 512 -3.18 -0.41 12.08
N SER A 513 -4.01 -0.90 13.01
CA SER A 513 -5.44 -1.05 12.74
C SER A 513 -6.05 0.28 12.31
N THR A 514 -6.92 0.23 11.32
CA THR A 514 -7.67 1.42 10.86
C THR A 514 -8.72 1.82 11.90
N SER A 515 -9.04 3.10 11.98
CA SER A 515 -10.16 3.59 12.80
C SER A 515 -11.51 3.08 12.29
N GLN A 516 -11.60 2.83 11.00
CA GLN A 516 -12.76 2.23 10.36
C GLN A 516 -12.62 0.71 10.40
N ARG A 517 -13.37 0.08 11.28
CA ARG A 517 -13.54 -1.38 11.25
C ARG A 517 -14.56 -1.72 10.17
N PRO A 518 -14.17 -2.39 9.08
CA PRO A 518 -15.13 -2.81 8.07
C PRO A 518 -16.16 -3.74 8.71
N PHE A 519 -17.42 -3.57 8.36
CA PHE A 519 -18.46 -4.51 8.73
C PHE A 519 -18.24 -5.81 7.95
N THR A 520 -17.35 -6.68 8.47
CA THR A 520 -16.92 -7.93 7.80
C THR A 520 -18.10 -8.79 7.35
N ARG A 521 -19.21 -8.77 8.09
CA ARG A 521 -20.44 -9.46 7.71
C ARG A 521 -21.13 -8.80 6.51
N VAL A 522 -21.11 -7.47 6.40
CA VAL A 522 -21.65 -6.74 5.24
C VAL A 522 -20.77 -6.99 4.01
N GLN A 523 -19.46 -7.00 4.18
CA GLN A 523 -18.53 -7.36 3.10
C GLN A 523 -18.69 -8.81 2.66
N ALA A 524 -18.81 -9.75 3.60
CA ALA A 524 -19.06 -11.15 3.26
C ALA A 524 -20.38 -11.33 2.48
N LEU A 525 -21.45 -10.65 2.89
CA LEU A 525 -22.71 -10.65 2.16
C LEU A 525 -22.58 -10.05 0.76
N ARG A 526 -21.83 -8.94 0.64
CA ARG A 526 -21.54 -8.30 -0.63
C ARG A 526 -20.75 -9.21 -1.55
N ASN A 527 -19.66 -9.82 -1.07
CA ASN A 527 -18.84 -10.74 -1.85
C ASN A 527 -19.64 -11.96 -2.35
N VAL A 528 -20.51 -12.53 -1.52
CA VAL A 528 -21.39 -13.65 -1.93
C VAL A 528 -22.38 -13.21 -3.01
N ALA A 529 -22.87 -11.99 -2.92
CA ALA A 529 -23.80 -11.47 -3.92
C ALA A 529 -23.09 -11.09 -5.22
N ASP A 530 -21.92 -10.49 -5.14
CA ASP A 530 -21.08 -10.17 -6.30
C ASP A 530 -20.67 -11.46 -7.05
N GLN A 531 -20.33 -12.54 -6.34
CA GLN A 531 -20.07 -13.84 -6.95
C GLN A 531 -21.31 -14.41 -7.65
N LYS A 532 -22.49 -14.37 -7.03
CA LYS A 532 -23.73 -14.81 -7.65
C LYS A 532 -24.10 -13.95 -8.87
N PHE A 533 -23.86 -12.65 -8.79
CA PHE A 533 -24.09 -11.73 -9.90
C PHE A 533 -23.15 -12.04 -11.07
N LEU A 534 -21.87 -12.23 -10.81
CA LEU A 534 -20.85 -12.56 -11.82
C LEU A 534 -21.14 -13.90 -12.52
N GLN A 535 -21.53 -14.92 -11.75
CA GLN A 535 -21.95 -16.21 -12.33
C GLN A 535 -23.16 -16.05 -13.24
N LYS A 536 -24.15 -15.28 -12.81
CA LYS A 536 -25.35 -15.06 -13.62
C LYS A 536 -25.09 -14.23 -14.86
N GLU A 537 -24.20 -13.22 -14.76
CA GLU A 537 -23.74 -12.44 -15.89
C GLU A 537 -22.98 -13.28 -16.91
N GLN A 538 -22.08 -14.18 -16.47
CA GLN A 538 -21.36 -15.11 -17.35
C GLN A 538 -22.30 -16.11 -18.04
N GLU A 539 -23.26 -16.69 -17.33
CA GLU A 539 -24.31 -17.54 -17.91
C GLU A 539 -25.08 -16.79 -19.00
N LEU A 540 -25.38 -15.53 -18.75
CA LEU A 540 -26.10 -14.66 -19.67
C LEU A 540 -25.29 -14.31 -20.90
N GLU A 541 -24.01 -13.96 -20.74
CA GLU A 541 -23.11 -13.68 -21.86
C GLU A 541 -22.91 -14.90 -22.76
N GLN A 542 -22.80 -16.10 -22.18
CA GLN A 542 -22.73 -17.34 -22.94
C GLN A 542 -24.03 -17.59 -23.72
N GLU A 543 -25.19 -17.41 -23.09
CA GLU A 543 -26.51 -17.58 -23.76
C GLU A 543 -26.71 -16.54 -24.88
N LEU A 544 -26.21 -15.31 -24.67
CA LEU A 544 -26.20 -14.26 -25.70
C LEU A 544 -25.28 -14.61 -26.87
N ALA A 545 -24.07 -15.12 -26.60
CA ALA A 545 -23.12 -15.53 -27.62
C ALA A 545 -23.66 -16.70 -28.45
N ASP A 546 -24.26 -17.70 -27.81
CA ASP A 546 -24.87 -18.85 -28.48
C ASP A 546 -26.07 -18.45 -29.34
N THR A 547 -26.86 -17.53 -28.86
CA THR A 547 -28.01 -17.02 -29.62
C THR A 547 -27.61 -16.20 -30.82
N ARG A 548 -26.57 -15.33 -30.67
CA ARG A 548 -25.97 -14.60 -31.80
C ARG A 548 -25.43 -15.55 -32.86
N ARG A 549 -24.69 -16.58 -32.45
CA ARG A 549 -24.17 -17.60 -33.35
C ARG A 549 -25.28 -18.31 -34.14
N ARG A 550 -26.37 -18.71 -33.48
CA ARG A 550 -27.54 -19.30 -34.13
C ARG A 550 -28.24 -18.34 -35.09
N LEU A 551 -28.31 -17.03 -34.73
CA LEU A 551 -28.88 -16.03 -35.60
C LEU A 551 -27.99 -15.79 -36.84
N ASP A 552 -26.66 -15.82 -36.70
CA ASP A 552 -25.71 -15.69 -37.82
C ASP A 552 -25.75 -16.92 -38.73
N GLU A 553 -25.91 -18.13 -38.19
CA GLU A 553 -26.10 -19.38 -38.97
C GLU A 553 -27.41 -19.38 -39.78
N LEU A 554 -28.44 -18.67 -39.31
CA LEU A 554 -29.73 -18.53 -39.98
C LEU A 554 -29.76 -17.39 -41.02
N GLN A 555 -28.72 -16.54 -41.10
CA GLN A 555 -28.63 -15.49 -42.12
C GLN A 555 -28.18 -16.10 -43.44
N PRO A 556 -28.92 -15.94 -44.53
CA PRO A 556 -28.49 -16.44 -45.84
C PRO A 556 -27.24 -15.67 -46.30
N VAL A 557 -26.30 -16.40 -46.94
CA VAL A 557 -25.06 -15.89 -47.53
C VAL A 557 -25.34 -14.63 -48.35
N LYS A 558 -24.59 -13.55 -48.07
CA LYS A 558 -24.66 -12.26 -48.75
C LYS A 558 -24.67 -12.43 -50.28
N GLY A 559 -25.84 -12.29 -50.91
CA GLY A 559 -25.97 -12.35 -52.38
C GLY A 559 -27.37 -12.02 -52.92
N ASP A 560 -28.42 -12.11 -52.14
CA ASP A 560 -29.77 -11.90 -52.64
C ASP A 560 -30.50 -10.75 -51.91
N ARG A 561 -30.89 -9.72 -52.65
CA ARG A 561 -31.48 -8.46 -52.17
C ARG A 561 -32.96 -8.56 -51.79
N SER A 562 -33.51 -9.76 -51.65
CA SER A 562 -34.95 -9.94 -51.37
C SER A 562 -35.30 -10.92 -50.21
N SER A 563 -34.40 -11.08 -49.24
CA SER A 563 -34.73 -11.98 -48.12
C SER A 563 -35.56 -11.27 -47.04
N THR A 564 -36.88 -11.40 -47.17
CA THR A 564 -37.85 -11.17 -46.06
C THR A 564 -37.53 -12.14 -44.93
N VAL A 565 -37.27 -11.57 -43.71
CA VAL A 565 -37.11 -12.33 -42.46
C VAL A 565 -38.23 -13.36 -42.37
N THR A 566 -37.91 -14.68 -42.30
CA THR A 566 -38.90 -15.75 -42.25
C THR A 566 -39.73 -15.66 -40.98
N ALA A 567 -40.91 -16.26 -40.99
CA ALA A 567 -41.79 -16.28 -39.82
C ALA A 567 -41.16 -17.02 -38.61
N GLU A 568 -40.26 -17.97 -38.86
CA GLU A 568 -39.46 -18.65 -37.83
C GLU A 568 -38.42 -17.76 -37.21
N GLN A 569 -37.65 -17.01 -38.01
CA GLN A 569 -36.65 -16.04 -37.52
C GLN A 569 -37.30 -14.93 -36.68
N ARG A 570 -38.50 -14.46 -37.05
CA ARG A 570 -39.26 -13.51 -36.23
C ARG A 570 -39.66 -14.07 -34.88
N ARG A 571 -40.07 -15.34 -34.82
CA ARG A 571 -40.42 -15.99 -33.57
C ARG A 571 -39.20 -16.19 -32.66
N GLU A 572 -38.04 -16.55 -33.21
CA GLU A 572 -36.82 -16.69 -32.43
C GLU A 572 -36.31 -15.34 -31.91
N ILE A 573 -36.35 -14.27 -32.71
CA ILE A 573 -36.01 -12.91 -32.26
C ILE A 573 -36.96 -12.47 -31.15
N GLU A 574 -38.25 -12.78 -31.24
CA GLU A 574 -39.22 -12.39 -30.22
C GLU A 574 -39.02 -13.20 -28.91
N GLN A 575 -38.73 -14.49 -29.00
CA GLN A 575 -38.37 -15.33 -27.86
C GLN A 575 -37.09 -14.85 -27.20
N PHE A 576 -36.08 -14.43 -27.97
CA PHE A 576 -34.84 -13.85 -27.48
C PHE A 576 -35.10 -12.54 -26.71
N ARG A 577 -35.90 -11.64 -27.27
CA ARG A 577 -36.27 -10.39 -26.59
C ARG A 577 -37.00 -10.65 -25.27
N GLN A 578 -37.91 -11.62 -25.26
CA GLN A 578 -38.63 -12.00 -24.02
C GLN A 578 -37.66 -12.59 -22.99
N ARG A 579 -36.70 -13.43 -23.41
CA ARG A 579 -35.71 -14.04 -22.55
C ARG A 579 -34.77 -12.97 -21.96
N GLN A 580 -34.32 -12.03 -22.78
CA GLN A 580 -33.51 -10.89 -22.32
C GLN A 580 -34.23 -10.01 -21.28
N LEU A 581 -35.54 -9.81 -21.44
CA LEU A 581 -36.34 -9.07 -20.45
C LEU A 581 -36.45 -9.82 -19.12
N VAL A 582 -36.62 -11.16 -19.17
CA VAL A 582 -36.68 -12.01 -17.96
C VAL A 582 -35.36 -11.98 -17.21
N ILE A 583 -34.23 -12.10 -17.91
CA ILE A 583 -32.91 -12.11 -17.33
C ILE A 583 -32.58 -10.74 -16.72
N ASN A 584 -32.89 -9.64 -17.41
CA ASN A 584 -32.72 -8.29 -16.86
C ASN A 584 -33.61 -8.04 -15.62
N LYS A 585 -34.74 -8.74 -15.52
CA LYS A 585 -35.58 -8.71 -14.32
C LYS A 585 -34.93 -9.50 -13.19
N GLU A 586 -34.46 -10.72 -13.47
CA GLU A 586 -33.77 -11.56 -12.47
C GLU A 586 -32.52 -10.88 -11.91
N LEU A 587 -31.71 -10.20 -12.75
CA LEU A 587 -30.56 -9.41 -12.30
C LEU A 587 -30.97 -8.28 -11.35
N ARG A 588 -32.05 -7.56 -11.68
CA ARG A 588 -32.58 -6.51 -10.79
C ARG A 588 -33.12 -7.08 -9.48
N ASP A 589 -33.76 -8.23 -9.52
CA ASP A 589 -34.30 -8.87 -8.32
C ASP A 589 -33.18 -9.34 -7.38
N VAL A 590 -32.05 -9.85 -7.91
CA VAL A 590 -30.85 -10.19 -7.12
C VAL A 590 -30.24 -8.95 -6.49
N GLN A 591 -30.08 -7.85 -7.23
CA GLN A 591 -29.60 -6.58 -6.68
C GLN A 591 -30.54 -6.02 -5.60
N HIS A 592 -31.85 -6.14 -5.81
CA HIS A 592 -32.84 -5.66 -4.84
C HIS A 592 -32.84 -6.50 -3.55
N GLN A 593 -32.70 -7.81 -3.65
CA GLN A 593 -32.60 -8.71 -2.48
C GLN A 593 -31.34 -8.42 -1.67
N LEU A 594 -30.19 -8.18 -2.32
CA LEU A 594 -28.95 -7.82 -1.66
C LEU A 594 -29.09 -6.54 -0.86
N ASN A 595 -29.62 -5.48 -1.49
CA ASN A 595 -29.83 -4.20 -0.82
C ASN A 595 -30.81 -4.32 0.35
N ALA A 596 -31.87 -5.11 0.20
CA ALA A 596 -32.84 -5.34 1.27
C ALA A 596 -32.22 -6.03 2.51
N GLU A 597 -31.33 -7.02 2.34
CA GLU A 597 -30.64 -7.67 3.46
C GLU A 597 -29.69 -6.71 4.20
N ILE A 598 -28.99 -5.84 3.47
CA ILE A 598 -28.13 -4.79 4.04
C ILE A 598 -28.95 -3.76 4.80
N ASP A 599 -30.09 -3.33 4.24
CA ASP A 599 -30.98 -2.35 4.86
C ASP A 599 -31.63 -2.89 6.14
N VAL A 600 -32.05 -4.17 6.16
CA VAL A 600 -32.57 -4.84 7.37
C VAL A 600 -31.50 -4.91 8.45
N LEU A 601 -30.24 -5.20 8.11
CA LEU A 601 -29.14 -5.19 9.08
C LEU A 601 -28.91 -3.77 9.62
N GLY A 602 -28.90 -2.76 8.73
CA GLY A 602 -28.78 -1.34 9.11
C GLY A 602 -29.89 -0.87 10.03
N LEU A 603 -31.14 -1.26 9.73
CA LEU A 603 -32.30 -0.93 10.57
C LEU A 603 -32.21 -1.58 11.96
N ARG A 604 -31.81 -2.86 12.07
CA ARG A 604 -31.62 -3.54 13.35
C ARG A 604 -30.55 -2.84 14.21
N LEU A 605 -29.42 -2.44 13.62
CA LEU A 605 -28.37 -1.71 14.34
C LEU A 605 -28.86 -0.31 14.78
N LYS A 606 -29.62 0.39 13.96
CA LYS A 606 -30.23 1.69 14.31
C LYS A 606 -31.19 1.53 15.49
N VAL A 607 -32.07 0.53 15.47
CA VAL A 607 -33.03 0.28 16.57
C VAL A 607 -32.30 -0.06 17.89
N ILE A 608 -31.26 -0.88 17.84
CA ILE A 608 -30.46 -1.22 19.02
C ILE A 608 -29.82 0.04 19.61
N ASN A 609 -29.17 0.87 18.78
CA ASN A 609 -28.44 2.04 19.28
C ASN A 609 -29.37 3.19 19.70
N ILE A 610 -30.46 3.44 18.96
CA ILE A 610 -31.33 4.62 19.20
C ILE A 610 -32.41 4.34 20.25
N VAL A 611 -32.88 3.10 20.35
CA VAL A 611 -34.01 2.75 21.23
C VAL A 611 -33.55 1.96 22.45
N LEU A 612 -32.79 0.87 22.24
CA LEU A 612 -32.47 -0.08 23.32
C LEU A 612 -31.45 0.52 24.29
N VAL A 613 -30.38 1.16 23.82
CA VAL A 613 -29.35 1.73 24.70
C VAL A 613 -29.87 2.91 25.50
N PRO A 614 -30.51 3.94 24.91
CA PRO A 614 -31.13 5.02 25.73
C PRO A 614 -32.24 4.52 26.65
N GLY A 615 -33.04 3.53 26.18
CA GLY A 615 -34.08 2.90 27.03
C GLY A 615 -33.51 2.22 28.25
N LEU A 616 -32.41 1.52 28.16
CA LEU A 616 -31.71 0.92 29.29
C LEU A 616 -31.16 1.99 30.28
N VAL A 617 -30.62 3.09 29.75
CA VAL A 617 -30.14 4.21 30.60
C VAL A 617 -31.30 4.85 31.39
N VAL A 618 -32.44 5.09 30.71
CA VAL A 618 -33.65 5.62 31.37
C VAL A 618 -34.16 4.64 32.40
N LEU A 619 -34.27 3.36 32.10
CA LEU A 619 -34.69 2.32 33.05
C LEU A 619 -33.77 2.24 34.26
N PHE A 620 -32.46 2.29 34.07
CA PHE A 620 -31.48 2.30 35.14
C PHE A 620 -31.62 3.56 36.01
N GLY A 621 -31.82 4.72 35.37
CA GLY A 621 -32.07 5.99 36.06
C GLY A 621 -33.33 5.94 36.96
N LEU A 622 -34.42 5.39 36.42
CA LEU A 622 -35.68 5.20 37.18
C LEU A 622 -35.53 4.22 38.34
N LEU A 623 -34.86 3.09 38.11
CA LEU A 623 -34.59 2.10 39.17
C LEU A 623 -33.68 2.68 40.26
N TYR A 624 -32.68 3.45 39.91
CA TYR A 624 -31.80 4.13 40.87
C TYR A 624 -32.56 5.20 41.63
N GLY A 625 -33.37 6.03 40.96
CA GLY A 625 -34.24 7.04 41.60
C GLY A 625 -35.22 6.41 42.60
N TRP A 626 -35.85 5.30 42.20
CA TRP A 626 -36.78 4.55 43.06
C TRP A 626 -36.09 3.95 44.29
N ARG A 627 -34.91 3.33 44.14
CA ARG A 627 -34.10 2.85 45.25
C ARG A 627 -33.68 3.99 46.22
N ARG A 628 -33.31 5.14 45.66
CA ARG A 628 -32.93 6.32 46.48
C ARG A 628 -34.12 6.89 47.25
N SER A 629 -35.29 6.98 46.64
CA SER A 629 -36.51 7.48 47.29
C SER A 629 -36.95 6.55 48.44
N ARG A 630 -36.89 5.22 48.26
CA ARG A 630 -37.16 4.25 49.32
C ARG A 630 -36.18 4.34 50.51
N ARG A 631 -34.91 4.65 50.26
CA ARG A 631 -33.93 4.86 51.34
C ARG A 631 -34.15 6.18 52.09
N SER A 632 -34.69 7.21 51.44
CA SER A 632 -35.02 8.48 52.11
C SER A 632 -36.27 8.39 53.00
N GLN A 633 -37.26 7.53 52.63
CA GLN A 633 -38.45 7.29 53.42
C GLN A 633 -38.22 6.42 54.68
N ARG A 634 -37.14 5.60 54.71
CA ARG A 634 -36.75 4.82 55.90
C ARG A 634 -35.89 5.60 56.90
N ARG A 635 -35.53 6.85 56.59
CA ARG A 635 -34.78 7.75 57.50
C ARG A 635 -35.62 8.91 58.03
N ARG A 636 -36.92 8.92 57.74
CA ARG A 636 -37.93 9.71 58.48
C ARG A 636 -38.74 8.74 59.32
#